data_07e7d0e9a3604f47ddfbab494dc0f5cb
#
_entry.id   07e7d0e9a3604f47ddfbab494dc0f5cb
#
_cell.length_a   1.000
_cell.length_b   1.000
_cell.length_c   1.000
_cell.angle_alpha   90.00
_cell.angle_beta   90.00
_cell.angle_gamma   90.00
#
_symmetry.space_group_name_H-M   'P 1'
#
loop_
_entity.id
_entity.type
_entity.pdbx_description
1 polymer ?
#
loop_
_entity_poly.entity_id
_entity_poly.type
_entity_poly.pdbx_seq_one_letter_code
_entity_poly.pdbx_strand_id
1 'polypeptide(L)'
;MYKRQTVGIVDDVTFRSLPVGEEISLAKPGTFEALFFGLGADGTVGANKNSIKIIGGTTNKYCQAYFSYDSKKSGGYTSSHLRFGDLPITSPYLVTTPDFVACHVPSYVDKYDVLKGLKAGGSFLLNSVHDAATTCETLPAHMKAYLAKNKINFYIINATKIAAELGLGSRTNTIMQSAFFKIANVIPFDKAVEQMKKAIQKSYGKKGEDIVNMNYAAVDAGGDAVVKVEIPAEWASIEDKGFVHVSDASCPEFVRKIVEPINGLKGDDLPVSAFTGREDGTWENGTAAYEKRGIAVNVPEWKIENCIQCNQCAYVCPHAVIRPFLATEAEAAASGVEWKQGLGETKDYKFRIQISPLDCTGCSNCVDVCPAKEKALVMKPLESQLPQQRNWDYIVKNIGYKQVVDKTKSVKNLQFAQPLFEFSGACAGCGETPYIKAISQLFGEKMMVANATGCTSIYSGSAPSTPYCTNDKGQGPAWANSLFEDNAEFGLGMHVGVEKLRDRIQESMEQAIAGCTKCSDELKGVMQEWIAARGSSAKSAEVSARLIPMMEACGCDYCKDILEMKDWLVKKSQWIIGGDGWGYDIGFGGVDHVLASGLDVNILVVDTEVYSNTGGQSSKSTPVGAVAKFASAGKRIRKKDLGAIAMTYGYVYVAQVSIGASQMQLFNVLKEAEAYPGPSLVIAYAPCINHGIKGGMTRTQTVGKEAVSCGYWHLWHYNPQLEEQGKNPFVMDSKEPDWSKFRDFLMKEVRYTSLKKSFPAEAEELFAAAEENAKWRYNSYQRLAKMEY
;
A
#
# COMPACT_ATOMS: atom_id res chain seq x y z
N MET A 1 -7.23 -46.59 8.96
CA MET A 1 -6.40 -45.70 9.76
C MET A 1 -6.37 -44.33 9.04
N TYR A 2 -7.01 -43.35 9.61
CA TYR A 2 -7.14 -42.03 8.99
C TYR A 2 -5.83 -41.24 9.19
N LYS A 3 -5.07 -41.05 8.11
CA LYS A 3 -3.87 -40.21 8.09
C LYS A 3 -4.25 -38.72 8.03
N ARG A 4 -4.79 -38.21 9.15
CA ARG A 4 -5.12 -36.77 9.28
C ARG A 4 -4.33 -36.17 10.44
N GLN A 5 -3.01 -36.31 10.36
CA GLN A 5 -2.09 -35.72 11.31
C GLN A 5 -1.44 -34.49 10.69
N THR A 6 -1.16 -33.47 11.50
CA THR A 6 -0.44 -32.26 11.15
C THR A 6 0.92 -32.24 11.84
N VAL A 7 1.84 -31.42 11.36
CA VAL A 7 3.16 -31.19 11.94
C VAL A 7 3.44 -29.70 11.91
N GLY A 8 4.04 -29.15 12.96
CA GLY A 8 4.40 -27.74 13.03
C GLY A 8 3.23 -26.79 13.28
N ILE A 9 2.10 -27.31 13.73
CA ILE A 9 0.90 -26.55 14.13
C ILE A 9 0.61 -26.82 15.60
N VAL A 10 0.31 -25.80 16.36
CA VAL A 10 -0.16 -25.90 17.75
C VAL A 10 -1.66 -26.19 17.74
N ASP A 11 -2.02 -27.47 17.56
CA ASP A 11 -3.41 -27.91 17.49
C ASP A 11 -3.94 -28.27 18.87
N ASP A 12 -4.55 -27.30 19.52
CA ASP A 12 -5.21 -27.38 20.82
C ASP A 12 -6.73 -27.64 20.73
N VAL A 13 -7.24 -27.82 19.50
CA VAL A 13 -8.67 -28.07 19.23
C VAL A 13 -8.90 -29.54 18.93
N THR A 14 -8.16 -30.12 17.97
CA THR A 14 -8.35 -31.53 17.56
C THR A 14 -7.24 -32.47 18.05
N PHE A 15 -6.16 -31.92 18.59
CA PHE A 15 -5.00 -32.64 19.12
C PHE A 15 -4.39 -33.66 18.15
N ARG A 16 -4.35 -33.31 16.86
CA ARG A 16 -3.84 -34.17 15.77
C ARG A 16 -2.41 -33.85 15.36
N SER A 17 -1.83 -32.78 15.90
CA SER A 17 -0.43 -32.43 15.64
C SER A 17 0.51 -33.45 16.30
N LEU A 18 1.44 -33.92 15.52
CA LEU A 18 2.55 -34.73 16.02
C LEU A 18 3.51 -33.84 16.78
N PRO A 19 4.07 -34.35 17.88
CA PRO A 19 5.11 -33.62 18.61
C PRO A 19 6.33 -33.44 17.70
N VAL A 20 6.85 -32.22 17.65
CA VAL A 20 8.11 -31.90 16.98
C VAL A 20 9.23 -32.17 17.96
N GLY A 21 10.22 -32.97 17.55
CA GLY A 21 11.41 -33.27 18.35
C GLY A 21 12.42 -32.11 18.32
N GLU A 22 13.65 -32.38 18.71
CA GLU A 22 14.74 -31.41 18.62
C GLU A 22 14.98 -30.97 17.16
N GLU A 23 15.26 -29.70 16.97
CA GLU A 23 15.65 -29.19 15.65
C GLU A 23 16.97 -29.82 15.21
N ILE A 24 16.95 -30.45 14.04
CA ILE A 24 18.16 -31.05 13.44
C ILE A 24 18.68 -30.14 12.32
N SER A 25 19.96 -29.81 12.37
CA SER A 25 20.61 -29.14 11.24
C SER A 25 21.14 -30.18 10.26
N LEU A 26 20.78 -30.02 8.98
CA LEU A 26 21.34 -30.80 7.88
C LEU A 26 22.49 -30.05 7.19
N ALA A 27 22.93 -28.94 7.74
CA ALA A 27 24.11 -28.22 7.25
C ALA A 27 25.34 -29.11 7.42
N LYS A 28 26.07 -29.29 6.33
CA LYS A 28 27.29 -30.12 6.34
C LYS A 28 28.42 -29.43 7.12
N PRO A 29 29.32 -30.17 7.75
CA PRO A 29 30.48 -29.60 8.40
C PRO A 29 31.23 -28.62 7.49
N GLY A 30 31.62 -27.45 8.02
CA GLY A 30 32.30 -26.40 7.26
C GLY A 30 31.39 -25.54 6.37
N THR A 31 30.05 -25.76 6.44
CA THR A 31 29.11 -24.80 5.84
C THR A 31 28.97 -23.57 6.74
N PHE A 32 29.24 -22.40 6.21
CA PHE A 32 28.97 -21.12 6.86
C PHE A 32 27.58 -20.64 6.49
N GLU A 33 26.77 -20.29 7.48
CA GLU A 33 25.40 -19.84 7.32
C GLU A 33 25.28 -18.39 7.78
N ALA A 34 24.71 -17.53 6.95
CA ALA A 34 24.51 -16.11 7.26
C ALA A 34 23.07 -15.68 7.02
N LEU A 35 22.56 -14.86 7.94
CA LEU A 35 21.22 -14.30 7.92
C LEU A 35 21.27 -12.78 7.98
N PHE A 36 20.56 -12.12 7.07
CA PHE A 36 20.51 -10.67 6.99
C PHE A 36 19.07 -10.17 7.06
N PHE A 37 18.82 -9.28 7.98
CA PHE A 37 17.54 -8.59 8.13
C PHE A 37 17.61 -7.23 7.46
N GLY A 38 16.72 -6.97 6.50
CA GLY A 38 16.68 -5.74 5.73
C GLY A 38 15.27 -5.22 5.53
N LEU A 39 15.20 -4.04 4.93
CA LEU A 39 13.96 -3.37 4.61
C LEU A 39 13.70 -3.47 3.09
N GLY A 40 12.46 -3.70 2.70
CA GLY A 40 12.07 -3.68 1.28
C GLY A 40 12.46 -2.36 0.63
N ALA A 41 13.18 -2.43 -0.49
CA ALA A 41 13.73 -1.33 -1.26
C ALA A 41 15.00 -0.64 -0.69
N ASP A 42 15.59 -1.11 0.41
CA ASP A 42 16.87 -0.59 0.94
C ASP A 42 18.10 -1.08 0.17
N GLY A 43 17.95 -2.09 -0.69
CA GLY A 43 19.01 -2.68 -1.49
C GLY A 43 19.70 -3.89 -0.85
N THR A 44 19.34 -4.29 0.37
CA THR A 44 19.96 -5.42 1.10
C THR A 44 19.92 -6.72 0.30
N VAL A 45 18.77 -7.07 -0.28
CA VAL A 45 18.62 -8.27 -1.12
C VAL A 45 19.55 -8.23 -2.34
N GLY A 46 19.69 -7.08 -2.99
CA GLY A 46 20.59 -6.88 -4.14
C GLY A 46 22.05 -7.05 -3.75
N ALA A 47 22.47 -6.48 -2.61
CA ALA A 47 23.80 -6.63 -2.06
C ALA A 47 24.12 -8.11 -1.72
N ASN A 48 23.18 -8.82 -1.10
CA ASN A 48 23.38 -10.21 -0.74
C ASN A 48 23.40 -11.14 -1.96
N LYS A 49 22.61 -10.85 -3.02
CA LYS A 49 22.73 -11.51 -4.33
C LYS A 49 24.13 -11.29 -4.95
N ASN A 50 24.69 -10.11 -4.76
CA ASN A 50 26.04 -9.80 -5.20
C ASN A 50 27.07 -10.54 -4.35
N SER A 51 26.93 -10.54 -3.01
CA SER A 51 27.85 -11.23 -2.09
C SER A 51 27.97 -12.72 -2.44
N ILE A 52 26.87 -13.43 -2.65
CA ILE A 52 26.89 -14.84 -2.98
C ILE A 52 27.55 -15.11 -4.35
N LYS A 53 27.35 -14.20 -5.33
CA LYS A 53 28.04 -14.27 -6.63
C LYS A 53 29.54 -14.00 -6.53
N ILE A 54 29.95 -13.07 -5.69
CA ILE A 54 31.36 -12.80 -5.43
C ILE A 54 32.01 -14.03 -4.82
N ILE A 55 31.43 -14.60 -3.78
CA ILE A 55 31.97 -15.81 -3.11
C ILE A 55 32.05 -16.96 -4.09
N GLY A 56 30.96 -17.31 -4.80
CA GLY A 56 30.95 -18.42 -5.74
C GLY A 56 31.84 -18.21 -6.98
N GLY A 57 32.04 -16.95 -7.42
CA GLY A 57 32.89 -16.62 -8.57
C GLY A 57 34.37 -16.49 -8.25
N THR A 58 34.74 -16.36 -6.97
CA THR A 58 36.16 -16.14 -6.54
C THR A 58 36.73 -17.27 -5.70
N THR A 59 35.92 -18.26 -5.38
CA THR A 59 36.31 -19.45 -4.59
C THR A 59 35.73 -20.71 -5.25
N ASN A 60 36.21 -21.88 -4.79
CA ASN A 60 35.63 -23.18 -5.18
C ASN A 60 34.46 -23.62 -4.27
N LYS A 61 33.89 -22.71 -3.49
CA LYS A 61 32.81 -23.04 -2.55
C LYS A 61 31.48 -23.21 -3.28
N TYR A 62 30.71 -24.18 -2.82
CA TYR A 62 29.30 -24.28 -3.15
C TYR A 62 28.54 -23.15 -2.45
N CYS A 63 27.61 -22.57 -3.14
CA CYS A 63 26.87 -21.40 -2.68
C CYS A 63 25.37 -21.57 -2.87
N GLN A 64 24.57 -21.21 -1.86
CA GLN A 64 23.12 -21.19 -1.93
C GLN A 64 22.63 -19.88 -1.32
N ALA A 65 21.60 -19.29 -1.91
CA ALA A 65 20.93 -18.12 -1.34
C ALA A 65 19.43 -18.25 -1.50
N TYR A 66 18.70 -17.88 -0.46
CA TYR A 66 17.25 -17.74 -0.47
C TYR A 66 16.86 -16.36 0.10
N PHE A 67 15.82 -15.77 -0.46
CA PHE A 67 15.36 -14.43 -0.07
C PHE A 67 13.87 -14.50 0.27
N SER A 68 13.54 -14.16 1.50
CA SER A 68 12.16 -14.08 1.97
C SER A 68 11.71 -12.63 2.03
N TYR A 69 10.47 -12.38 1.72
CA TYR A 69 9.88 -11.05 1.62
C TYR A 69 8.55 -11.02 2.36
N ASP A 70 8.28 -9.90 3.03
CA ASP A 70 6.93 -9.52 3.41
C ASP A 70 6.14 -9.09 2.16
N SER A 71 4.84 -9.14 2.23
CA SER A 71 3.92 -8.68 1.18
C SER A 71 3.94 -7.16 0.96
N LYS A 72 4.38 -6.37 1.95
CA LYS A 72 4.46 -4.90 1.86
C LYS A 72 5.53 -4.47 0.86
N LYS A 73 5.16 -3.57 -0.05
CA LYS A 73 6.04 -3.15 -1.16
C LYS A 73 7.18 -2.23 -0.72
N SER A 74 6.89 -1.24 0.11
CA SER A 74 7.91 -0.37 0.69
C SER A 74 8.00 -0.60 2.18
N GLY A 75 9.23 -0.79 2.66
CA GLY A 75 9.46 -0.98 4.07
C GLY A 75 8.89 -2.27 4.64
N GLY A 76 8.64 -3.26 3.80
CA GLY A 76 8.34 -4.62 4.25
C GLY A 76 9.61 -5.30 4.78
N TYR A 77 9.44 -6.23 5.69
CA TYR A 77 10.50 -7.08 6.16
C TYR A 77 11.12 -7.89 5.02
N THR A 78 12.46 -7.99 4.99
CA THR A 78 13.17 -8.92 4.12
C THR A 78 14.22 -9.70 4.91
N SER A 79 14.36 -10.98 4.62
CA SER A 79 15.49 -11.76 5.10
C SER A 79 16.24 -12.40 3.95
N SER A 80 17.58 -12.39 4.05
CA SER A 80 18.47 -13.05 3.10
C SER A 80 19.22 -14.17 3.82
N HIS A 81 19.06 -15.38 3.33
CA HIS A 81 19.65 -16.60 3.89
C HIS A 81 20.76 -17.08 2.94
N LEU A 82 22.00 -16.97 3.37
CA LEU A 82 23.16 -17.38 2.57
C LEU A 82 23.83 -18.60 3.18
N ARG A 83 24.21 -19.58 2.34
CA ARG A 83 25.06 -20.71 2.71
C ARG A 83 26.21 -20.82 1.73
N PHE A 84 27.40 -21.08 2.25
CA PHE A 84 28.57 -21.38 1.42
C PHE A 84 29.52 -22.29 2.19
N GLY A 85 30.13 -23.25 1.47
CA GLY A 85 30.99 -24.26 2.05
C GLY A 85 31.72 -25.10 1.01
N ASP A 86 32.60 -25.98 1.45
CA ASP A 86 33.45 -26.80 0.56
C ASP A 86 32.74 -28.06 0.08
N LEU A 87 31.57 -28.40 0.64
CA LEU A 87 30.75 -29.52 0.26
C LEU A 87 29.44 -29.07 -0.43
N PRO A 88 28.85 -29.90 -1.31
CA PRO A 88 27.59 -29.59 -1.95
C PRO A 88 26.48 -29.28 -0.93
N ILE A 89 25.78 -28.17 -1.12
CA ILE A 89 24.69 -27.71 -0.25
C ILE A 89 23.39 -28.31 -0.78
N THR A 90 22.72 -29.11 0.05
CA THR A 90 21.48 -29.80 -0.29
C THR A 90 20.34 -29.45 0.66
N SER A 91 20.49 -28.40 1.48
CA SER A 91 19.49 -27.93 2.46
C SER A 91 18.39 -27.15 1.77
N PRO A 92 17.13 -27.67 1.67
CA PRO A 92 16.02 -26.99 0.99
C PRO A 92 15.27 -26.01 1.92
N TYR A 93 15.71 -25.80 3.15
CA TYR A 93 15.08 -24.96 4.18
C TYR A 93 15.88 -23.68 4.42
N LEU A 94 15.25 -22.70 5.05
CA LEU A 94 15.86 -21.43 5.46
C LEU A 94 16.98 -21.65 6.49
N VAL A 95 17.89 -20.69 6.61
CA VAL A 95 18.92 -20.72 7.67
C VAL A 95 18.22 -20.51 9.00
N THR A 96 18.36 -21.47 9.92
CA THR A 96 17.83 -21.45 11.29
C THR A 96 18.93 -21.33 12.34
N THR A 97 20.16 -21.75 12.01
CA THR A 97 21.33 -21.73 12.91
C THR A 97 22.49 -20.96 12.27
N PRO A 98 22.39 -19.61 12.13
CA PRO A 98 23.42 -18.83 11.46
C PRO A 98 24.72 -18.75 12.26
N ASP A 99 25.86 -18.66 11.55
CA ASP A 99 27.18 -18.28 12.09
C ASP A 99 27.32 -16.75 12.13
N PHE A 100 26.57 -16.05 11.27
CA PHE A 100 26.60 -14.60 11.15
C PHE A 100 25.18 -14.04 10.97
N VAL A 101 24.86 -12.99 11.74
CA VAL A 101 23.60 -12.22 11.58
C VAL A 101 23.93 -10.77 11.33
N ALA A 102 23.32 -10.13 10.36
CA ALA A 102 23.31 -8.68 10.17
C ALA A 102 21.91 -8.10 10.24
N CYS A 103 21.73 -7.07 11.06
CA CYS A 103 20.52 -6.28 11.14
C CYS A 103 20.77 -4.90 10.54
N HIS A 104 20.19 -4.65 9.35
CA HIS A 104 20.37 -3.40 8.60
C HIS A 104 19.43 -2.29 9.09
N VAL A 105 18.38 -2.66 9.84
CA VAL A 105 17.32 -1.73 10.28
C VAL A 105 17.38 -1.58 11.79
N PRO A 106 17.75 -0.41 12.33
CA PRO A 106 17.91 -0.22 13.78
C PRO A 106 16.68 -0.63 14.60
N SER A 107 15.47 -0.30 14.13
CA SER A 107 14.21 -0.59 14.84
C SER A 107 13.81 -2.06 14.88
N TYR A 108 14.52 -2.95 14.17
CA TYR A 108 14.19 -4.37 14.15
C TYR A 108 14.55 -5.11 15.44
N VAL A 109 15.45 -4.55 16.23
CA VAL A 109 15.83 -5.12 17.52
C VAL A 109 14.66 -5.17 18.54
N ASP A 110 13.68 -4.26 18.37
CA ASP A 110 12.46 -4.19 19.19
C ASP A 110 11.26 -4.91 18.56
N LYS A 111 11.36 -5.28 17.27
CA LYS A 111 10.23 -5.85 16.50
C LYS A 111 10.37 -7.34 16.22
N TYR A 112 11.60 -7.82 16.12
CA TYR A 112 11.89 -9.20 15.73
C TYR A 112 12.96 -9.81 16.63
N ASP A 113 12.91 -11.12 16.76
CA ASP A 113 13.95 -11.89 17.42
C ASP A 113 15.14 -12.12 16.46
N VAL A 114 15.91 -11.04 16.23
CA VAL A 114 17.00 -11.05 15.25
C VAL A 114 18.18 -11.94 15.61
N LEU A 115 18.31 -12.37 16.87
CA LEU A 115 19.36 -13.25 17.35
C LEU A 115 18.93 -14.71 17.42
N LYS A 116 17.68 -15.05 17.13
CA LYS A 116 17.18 -16.43 17.20
C LYS A 116 18.08 -17.39 16.42
N GLY A 117 18.61 -18.38 17.10
CA GLY A 117 19.43 -19.44 16.51
C GLY A 117 20.87 -19.06 16.18
N LEU A 118 21.34 -17.84 16.42
CA LEU A 118 22.74 -17.47 16.20
C LEU A 118 23.65 -18.35 17.07
N LYS A 119 24.56 -19.09 16.43
CA LYS A 119 25.45 -20.04 17.11
C LYS A 119 26.32 -19.35 18.15
N ALA A 120 26.62 -20.06 19.23
CA ALA A 120 27.58 -19.61 20.23
C ALA A 120 28.94 -19.29 19.57
N GLY A 121 29.52 -18.13 19.91
CA GLY A 121 30.73 -17.62 19.27
C GLY A 121 30.52 -17.03 17.88
N GLY A 122 29.30 -17.03 17.36
CA GLY A 122 28.93 -16.38 16.11
C GLY A 122 29.09 -14.85 16.13
N SER A 123 28.79 -14.20 15.02
CA SER A 123 28.94 -12.75 14.88
C SER A 123 27.60 -12.06 14.63
N PHE A 124 27.37 -10.94 15.31
CA PHE A 124 26.22 -10.07 15.10
C PHE A 124 26.66 -8.67 14.68
N LEU A 125 26.16 -8.18 13.55
CA LEU A 125 26.39 -6.83 13.03
C LEU A 125 25.08 -6.03 13.05
N LEU A 126 25.07 -4.91 13.78
CA LEU A 126 23.93 -4.01 13.88
C LEU A 126 24.24 -2.67 13.18
N ASN A 127 23.38 -2.23 12.26
CA ASN A 127 23.36 -0.84 11.83
C ASN A 127 22.77 -0.01 12.99
N SER A 128 23.60 0.69 13.73
CA SER A 128 23.18 1.52 14.86
C SER A 128 23.43 3.00 14.56
N VAL A 129 22.44 3.84 14.86
CA VAL A 129 22.56 5.30 14.78
C VAL A 129 23.30 5.89 15.99
N HIS A 130 23.50 5.07 17.03
CA HIS A 130 24.18 5.40 18.27
C HIS A 130 25.61 4.91 18.29
N ASP A 131 26.41 5.48 19.17
CA ASP A 131 27.74 4.95 19.51
C ASP A 131 27.65 3.64 20.32
N ALA A 132 28.78 3.02 20.61
CA ALA A 132 28.81 1.74 21.31
C ALA A 132 28.19 1.81 22.71
N ALA A 133 28.44 2.87 23.47
CA ALA A 133 27.93 3.03 24.84
C ALA A 133 26.41 3.17 24.84
N THR A 134 25.88 4.09 24.06
CA THR A 134 24.43 4.31 23.91
C THR A 134 23.72 3.08 23.31
N THR A 135 24.35 2.38 22.37
CA THR A 135 23.81 1.12 21.83
C THR A 135 23.71 0.07 22.94
N CYS A 136 24.75 -0.08 23.77
CA CYS A 136 24.71 -1.00 24.91
C CYS A 136 23.60 -0.64 25.92
N GLU A 137 23.35 0.64 26.17
CA GLU A 137 22.28 1.08 27.05
C GLU A 137 20.90 0.74 26.48
N THR A 138 20.68 0.96 25.21
CA THR A 138 19.36 0.89 24.57
C THR A 138 18.95 -0.51 24.11
N LEU A 139 19.89 -1.46 23.95
CA LEU A 139 19.55 -2.83 23.54
C LEU A 139 18.56 -3.49 24.51
N PRO A 140 17.58 -4.27 23.98
CA PRO A 140 16.65 -5.06 24.80
C PRO A 140 17.35 -6.07 25.72
N ALA A 141 16.78 -6.31 26.89
CA ALA A 141 17.37 -7.18 27.93
C ALA A 141 17.63 -8.62 27.42
N HIS A 142 16.70 -9.20 26.64
CA HIS A 142 16.87 -10.53 26.06
C HIS A 142 18.08 -10.61 25.12
N MET A 143 18.32 -9.54 24.31
CA MET A 143 19.48 -9.49 23.42
C MET A 143 20.79 -9.39 24.22
N LYS A 144 20.83 -8.54 25.26
CA LYS A 144 21.99 -8.44 26.18
C LYS A 144 22.34 -9.80 26.76
N ALA A 145 21.31 -10.49 27.30
CA ALA A 145 21.47 -11.83 27.85
C ALA A 145 21.98 -12.84 26.80
N TYR A 146 21.40 -12.84 25.60
CA TYR A 146 21.79 -13.75 24.53
C TYR A 146 23.24 -13.53 24.08
N LEU A 147 23.62 -12.28 23.84
CA LEU A 147 24.96 -11.89 23.41
C LEU A 147 26.04 -12.36 24.40
N ALA A 148 25.79 -12.16 25.70
CA ALA A 148 26.73 -12.54 26.76
C ALA A 148 26.81 -14.06 26.98
N LYS A 149 25.64 -14.73 27.13
CA LYS A 149 25.58 -16.18 27.38
C LYS A 149 26.16 -17.02 26.24
N ASN A 150 25.95 -16.58 24.98
CA ASN A 150 26.47 -17.29 23.81
C ASN A 150 27.81 -16.77 23.32
N LYS A 151 28.46 -15.84 24.05
CA LYS A 151 29.77 -15.27 23.71
C LYS A 151 29.83 -14.76 22.26
N ILE A 152 28.79 -14.02 21.85
CA ILE A 152 28.67 -13.51 20.47
C ILE A 152 29.69 -12.41 20.23
N ASN A 153 30.30 -12.39 19.06
CA ASN A 153 31.10 -11.25 18.61
C ASN A 153 30.16 -10.15 18.11
N PHE A 154 30.00 -9.09 18.91
CA PHE A 154 29.09 -8.00 18.60
C PHE A 154 29.81 -6.85 17.89
N TYR A 155 29.22 -6.38 16.78
CA TYR A 155 29.70 -5.28 15.97
C TYR A 155 28.60 -4.29 15.68
N ILE A 156 28.97 -3.01 15.60
CA ILE A 156 28.06 -1.94 15.15
C ILE A 156 28.71 -1.13 14.02
N ILE A 157 27.86 -0.50 13.21
CA ILE A 157 28.25 0.47 12.19
C ILE A 157 27.13 1.48 12.02
N ASN A 158 27.43 2.79 11.88
CA ASN A 158 26.43 3.79 11.53
C ASN A 158 26.38 3.95 10.00
N ALA A 159 25.83 2.93 9.32
CA ALA A 159 25.70 2.94 7.86
C ALA A 159 24.71 4.01 7.36
N THR A 160 23.72 4.39 8.18
CA THR A 160 22.75 5.45 7.86
C THR A 160 23.44 6.81 7.75
N LYS A 161 24.29 7.17 8.71
CA LYS A 161 25.09 8.41 8.67
C LYS A 161 26.04 8.43 7.48
N ILE A 162 26.79 7.36 7.28
CA ILE A 162 27.75 7.23 6.16
C ILE A 162 27.03 7.39 4.81
N ALA A 163 25.88 6.74 4.62
CA ALA A 163 25.08 6.86 3.40
C ALA A 163 24.61 8.29 3.15
N ALA A 164 24.19 9.01 4.19
CA ALA A 164 23.77 10.40 4.10
C ALA A 164 24.94 11.33 3.71
N GLU A 165 26.08 11.18 4.34
CA GLU A 165 27.30 11.97 4.08
C GLU A 165 27.84 11.75 2.66
N LEU A 166 27.74 10.53 2.14
CA LEU A 166 28.15 10.18 0.77
C LEU A 166 27.09 10.50 -0.30
N GLY A 167 25.91 11.05 0.09
CA GLY A 167 24.86 11.38 -0.87
C GLY A 167 24.06 10.17 -1.38
N LEU A 168 24.18 9.01 -0.74
CA LEU A 168 23.47 7.78 -1.10
C LEU A 168 22.02 7.74 -0.56
N GLY A 169 21.61 8.74 0.25
CA GLY A 169 20.31 8.80 0.89
C GLY A 169 20.13 7.66 1.88
N SER A 170 19.08 6.86 1.71
CA SER A 170 18.78 5.70 2.57
C SER A 170 19.48 4.39 2.18
N ARG A 171 20.36 4.40 1.18
CA ARG A 171 20.98 3.20 0.64
C ARG A 171 22.20 2.78 1.44
N THR A 172 22.01 1.99 2.46
CA THR A 172 23.06 1.47 3.35
C THR A 172 23.66 0.14 2.87
N ASN A 173 23.07 -0.47 1.86
CA ASN A 173 23.36 -1.83 1.43
C ASN A 173 24.82 -2.10 1.05
N THR A 174 25.47 -1.21 0.31
CA THR A 174 26.89 -1.37 -0.09
C THR A 174 27.82 -1.27 1.12
N ILE A 175 27.52 -0.36 2.04
CA ILE A 175 28.28 -0.15 3.30
C ILE A 175 28.20 -1.42 4.16
N MET A 176 26.97 -1.93 4.38
CA MET A 176 26.74 -3.14 5.17
C MET A 176 27.33 -4.39 4.52
N GLN A 177 27.33 -4.47 3.19
CA GLN A 177 27.98 -5.55 2.44
C GLN A 177 29.50 -5.57 2.67
N SER A 178 30.14 -4.41 2.65
CA SER A 178 31.57 -4.28 2.93
C SER A 178 31.88 -4.69 4.37
N ALA A 179 31.10 -4.23 5.34
CA ALA A 179 31.19 -4.62 6.74
C ALA A 179 31.05 -6.15 6.93
N PHE A 180 30.11 -6.78 6.22
CA PHE A 180 29.97 -8.25 6.22
C PHE A 180 31.26 -8.95 5.77
N PHE A 181 31.83 -8.57 4.62
CA PHE A 181 33.07 -9.19 4.15
C PHE A 181 34.24 -8.97 5.10
N LYS A 182 34.31 -7.81 5.75
CA LYS A 182 35.34 -7.51 6.76
C LYS A 182 35.27 -8.41 7.99
N ILE A 183 34.06 -8.64 8.51
CA ILE A 183 33.83 -9.40 9.74
C ILE A 183 33.86 -10.91 9.46
N ALA A 184 33.12 -11.37 8.44
CA ALA A 184 32.97 -12.78 8.12
C ALA A 184 34.24 -13.40 7.52
N ASN A 185 35.08 -12.61 6.90
CA ASN A 185 36.37 -12.98 6.31
C ASN A 185 36.32 -14.28 5.48
N VAL A 186 35.23 -14.48 4.74
CA VAL A 186 35.01 -15.67 3.90
C VAL A 186 35.98 -15.74 2.73
N ILE A 187 36.38 -14.57 2.25
CA ILE A 187 37.45 -14.32 1.29
C ILE A 187 38.31 -13.16 1.84
N PRO A 188 39.59 -13.08 1.48
CA PRO A 188 40.43 -11.94 1.88
C PRO A 188 39.70 -10.61 1.59
N PHE A 189 39.67 -9.70 2.57
CA PHE A 189 38.91 -8.47 2.48
C PHE A 189 39.27 -7.62 1.27
N ASP A 190 40.58 -7.44 0.97
CA ASP A 190 41.04 -6.68 -0.20
C ASP A 190 40.52 -7.26 -1.51
N LYS A 191 40.41 -8.59 -1.61
CA LYS A 191 39.81 -9.27 -2.76
C LYS A 191 38.34 -9.03 -2.83
N ALA A 192 37.63 -9.02 -1.69
CA ALA A 192 36.20 -8.69 -1.63
C ALA A 192 35.95 -7.25 -2.12
N VAL A 193 36.75 -6.27 -1.64
CA VAL A 193 36.66 -4.86 -2.06
C VAL A 193 36.86 -4.73 -3.57
N GLU A 194 37.89 -5.39 -4.13
CA GLU A 194 38.15 -5.39 -5.57
C GLU A 194 36.92 -5.89 -6.37
N GLN A 195 36.34 -7.02 -5.96
CA GLN A 195 35.18 -7.60 -6.64
C GLN A 195 33.92 -6.76 -6.48
N MET A 196 33.70 -6.17 -5.31
CA MET A 196 32.58 -5.24 -5.08
C MET A 196 32.72 -4.02 -6.00
N LYS A 197 33.89 -3.43 -6.11
CA LYS A 197 34.17 -2.30 -7.01
C LYS A 197 33.96 -2.68 -8.48
N LYS A 198 34.40 -3.87 -8.93
CA LYS A 198 34.09 -4.41 -10.27
C LYS A 198 32.59 -4.55 -10.54
N ALA A 199 31.87 -5.07 -9.57
CA ALA A 199 30.42 -5.22 -9.68
C ALA A 199 29.68 -3.86 -9.74
N ILE A 200 30.15 -2.88 -8.99
CA ILE A 200 29.65 -1.48 -9.02
C ILE A 200 29.90 -0.88 -10.40
N GLN A 201 31.12 -1.00 -10.93
CA GLN A 201 31.46 -0.51 -12.27
C GLN A 201 30.56 -1.12 -13.35
N LYS A 202 30.32 -2.44 -13.29
CA LYS A 202 29.41 -3.13 -14.20
C LYS A 202 27.97 -2.63 -14.09
N SER A 203 27.50 -2.37 -12.87
CA SER A 203 26.10 -2.00 -12.60
C SER A 203 25.82 -0.51 -12.83
N TYR A 204 26.77 0.35 -12.50
CA TYR A 204 26.59 1.80 -12.45
C TYR A 204 27.45 2.57 -13.44
N GLY A 205 28.44 1.97 -14.09
CA GLY A 205 29.33 2.66 -15.03
C GLY A 205 28.60 3.45 -16.12
N LYS A 206 27.45 2.93 -16.58
CA LYS A 206 26.59 3.64 -17.57
C LYS A 206 25.81 4.82 -16.98
N LYS A 207 25.82 5.00 -15.65
CA LYS A 207 25.06 6.07 -14.96
C LYS A 207 25.94 7.31 -14.67
N GLY A 208 27.22 7.23 -14.89
CA GLY A 208 28.23 8.30 -14.68
C GLY A 208 29.25 7.95 -13.61
N GLU A 209 30.43 8.54 -13.72
CA GLU A 209 31.57 8.30 -12.83
C GLU A 209 31.31 8.75 -11.40
N ASP A 210 30.53 9.83 -11.20
CA ASP A 210 30.18 10.33 -9.86
C ASP A 210 29.42 9.27 -9.05
N ILE A 211 28.48 8.55 -9.68
CA ILE A 211 27.70 7.49 -9.01
C ILE A 211 28.62 6.29 -8.71
N VAL A 212 29.54 5.96 -9.59
CA VAL A 212 30.51 4.87 -9.37
C VAL A 212 31.41 5.22 -8.19
N ASN A 213 32.00 6.41 -8.19
CA ASN A 213 32.93 6.88 -7.14
C ASN A 213 32.23 6.97 -5.77
N MET A 214 30.99 7.45 -5.74
CA MET A 214 30.16 7.47 -4.52
C MET A 214 30.00 6.06 -3.93
N ASN A 215 29.72 5.06 -4.78
CA ASN A 215 29.58 3.68 -4.32
C ASN A 215 30.95 3.04 -3.96
N TYR A 216 32.04 3.44 -4.60
CA TYR A 216 33.40 3.01 -4.18
C TYR A 216 33.72 3.53 -2.79
N ALA A 217 33.47 4.81 -2.52
CA ALA A 217 33.65 5.39 -1.20
C ALA A 217 32.80 4.67 -0.13
N ALA A 218 31.59 4.22 -0.49
CA ALA A 218 30.74 3.43 0.40
C ALA A 218 31.32 2.04 0.73
N VAL A 219 32.00 1.39 -0.23
CA VAL A 219 32.70 0.12 0.02
C VAL A 219 33.85 0.33 1.01
N ASP A 220 34.70 1.37 0.77
CA ASP A 220 35.83 1.66 1.63
C ASP A 220 35.38 2.04 3.05
N ALA A 221 34.48 3.00 3.18
CA ALA A 221 33.91 3.43 4.46
C ALA A 221 33.25 2.28 5.23
N GLY A 222 32.55 1.35 4.55
CA GLY A 222 31.89 0.21 5.18
C GLY A 222 32.86 -0.77 5.86
N GLY A 223 34.05 -0.93 5.30
CA GLY A 223 35.12 -1.75 5.93
C GLY A 223 35.78 -1.05 7.10
N ASP A 224 35.99 0.28 6.99
CA ASP A 224 36.75 1.05 7.98
C ASP A 224 35.94 1.44 9.21
N ALA A 225 34.62 1.64 9.08
CA ALA A 225 33.74 2.15 10.12
C ALA A 225 33.16 1.06 11.05
N VAL A 226 33.51 -0.20 10.89
CA VAL A 226 33.08 -1.29 11.76
C VAL A 226 33.71 -1.16 13.13
N VAL A 227 32.88 -1.12 14.19
CA VAL A 227 33.31 -1.07 15.58
C VAL A 227 32.94 -2.38 16.27
N LYS A 228 33.91 -3.06 16.87
CA LYS A 228 33.66 -4.20 17.78
C LYS A 228 33.25 -3.65 19.13
N VAL A 229 32.14 -4.17 19.64
CA VAL A 229 31.60 -3.78 20.96
C VAL A 229 32.01 -4.81 22.00
N GLU A 230 32.62 -4.35 23.07
CA GLU A 230 32.90 -5.20 24.23
C GLU A 230 31.59 -5.44 25.01
N ILE A 231 31.28 -6.72 25.23
CA ILE A 231 30.07 -7.13 25.95
C ILE A 231 30.32 -7.05 27.45
N PRO A 232 29.53 -6.24 28.18
CA PRO A 232 29.66 -6.15 29.64
C PRO A 232 29.43 -7.51 30.33
N ALA A 233 30.30 -7.89 31.26
CA ALA A 233 30.22 -9.20 31.90
C ALA A 233 28.93 -9.39 32.72
N GLU A 234 28.37 -8.31 33.24
CA GLU A 234 27.10 -8.30 34.00
C GLU A 234 25.90 -8.72 33.16
N TRP A 235 25.95 -8.63 31.80
CA TRP A 235 24.86 -9.10 30.97
C TRP A 235 24.61 -10.61 31.03
N ALA A 236 25.63 -11.38 31.46
CA ALA A 236 25.46 -12.82 31.62
C ALA A 236 24.49 -13.17 32.77
N SER A 237 24.31 -12.26 33.75
CA SER A 237 23.39 -12.42 34.89
C SER A 237 21.95 -11.99 34.56
N ILE A 238 21.71 -11.38 33.40
CA ILE A 238 20.36 -10.97 32.99
C ILE A 238 19.51 -12.22 32.74
N GLU A 239 18.31 -12.25 33.31
CA GLU A 239 17.34 -13.31 33.03
C GLU A 239 16.87 -13.21 31.58
N ASP A 240 17.11 -14.27 30.82
CA ASP A 240 16.66 -14.36 29.45
C ASP A 240 15.19 -14.84 29.36
N LYS A 241 14.28 -13.91 29.24
CA LYS A 241 12.83 -14.19 29.03
C LYS A 241 12.46 -14.40 27.56
N GLY A 242 13.45 -14.48 26.69
CA GLY A 242 13.27 -14.50 25.25
C GLY A 242 12.76 -13.17 24.68
N PHE A 243 12.53 -13.14 23.40
CA PHE A 243 11.91 -11.98 22.75
C PHE A 243 10.42 -11.92 23.10
N VAL A 244 10.00 -10.86 23.75
CA VAL A 244 8.60 -10.56 24.06
C VAL A 244 8.29 -9.21 23.44
N HIS A 245 7.36 -9.19 22.50
CA HIS A 245 6.82 -7.92 21.98
C HIS A 245 5.97 -7.28 23.08
N VAL A 246 6.31 -6.05 23.45
CA VAL A 246 5.55 -5.30 24.46
C VAL A 246 4.41 -4.58 23.76
N SER A 247 3.22 -5.17 23.84
CA SER A 247 2.00 -4.57 23.33
C SER A 247 1.56 -3.40 24.19
N ASP A 248 1.09 -2.32 23.56
CA ASP A 248 0.36 -1.28 24.27
C ASP A 248 -0.96 -1.86 24.79
N ALA A 249 -1.19 -1.77 26.09
CA ALA A 249 -2.41 -2.27 26.73
C ALA A 249 -3.70 -1.62 26.19
N SER A 250 -3.61 -0.47 25.56
CA SER A 250 -4.74 0.21 24.91
C SER A 250 -5.11 -0.37 23.55
N CYS A 251 -4.24 -1.22 22.94
CA CYS A 251 -4.55 -1.89 21.69
C CYS A 251 -5.67 -2.93 21.86
N PRO A 252 -6.55 -3.12 20.86
CA PRO A 252 -7.56 -4.17 20.88
C PRO A 252 -6.97 -5.55 21.15
N GLU A 253 -7.73 -6.39 21.82
CA GLU A 253 -7.29 -7.75 22.17
C GLU A 253 -6.87 -8.58 20.95
N PHE A 254 -7.64 -8.45 19.84
CA PHE A 254 -7.32 -9.10 18.57
C PHE A 254 -5.95 -8.68 18.04
N VAL A 255 -5.64 -7.37 18.11
CA VAL A 255 -4.33 -6.86 17.67
C VAL A 255 -3.21 -7.49 18.51
N ARG A 256 -3.32 -7.44 19.85
CA ARG A 256 -2.30 -7.96 20.77
C ARG A 256 -2.11 -9.46 20.66
N LYS A 257 -3.21 -10.23 20.51
CA LYS A 257 -3.15 -11.70 20.54
C LYS A 257 -2.88 -12.35 19.18
N ILE A 258 -3.22 -11.69 18.07
CA ILE A 258 -3.14 -12.27 16.73
C ILE A 258 -2.25 -11.44 15.82
N VAL A 259 -2.57 -10.15 15.65
CA VAL A 259 -1.90 -9.31 14.65
C VAL A 259 -0.42 -9.09 14.95
N GLU A 260 -0.11 -8.71 16.20
CA GLU A 260 1.28 -8.45 16.62
C GLU A 260 2.16 -9.70 16.60
N PRO A 261 1.72 -10.88 17.09
CA PRO A 261 2.50 -12.10 16.94
C PRO A 261 2.78 -12.46 15.49
N ILE A 262 1.80 -12.35 14.59
CA ILE A 262 1.99 -12.63 13.16
C ILE A 262 2.99 -11.62 12.55
N ASN A 263 2.82 -10.33 12.82
CA ASN A 263 3.76 -9.29 12.36
C ASN A 263 5.17 -9.47 12.96
N GLY A 264 5.28 -10.01 14.16
CA GLY A 264 6.53 -10.36 14.85
C GLY A 264 7.16 -11.68 14.40
N LEU A 265 6.65 -12.31 13.31
CA LEU A 265 7.10 -13.60 12.78
C LEU A 265 6.92 -14.78 13.76
N LYS A 266 5.92 -14.70 14.65
CA LYS A 266 5.53 -15.74 15.61
C LYS A 266 4.13 -16.29 15.37
N GLY A 267 3.61 -16.11 14.14
CA GLY A 267 2.28 -16.60 13.77
C GLY A 267 2.15 -18.12 13.85
N ASP A 268 3.23 -18.87 13.56
CA ASP A 268 3.26 -20.33 13.65
C ASP A 268 3.19 -20.85 15.12
N ASP A 269 3.50 -20.00 16.10
CA ASP A 269 3.40 -20.33 17.52
C ASP A 269 1.97 -20.15 18.05
N LEU A 270 1.05 -19.55 17.28
CA LEU A 270 -0.33 -19.36 17.69
C LEU A 270 -1.10 -20.69 17.67
N PRO A 271 -1.91 -20.97 18.72
CA PRO A 271 -2.75 -22.16 18.74
C PRO A 271 -3.91 -22.02 17.74
N VAL A 272 -4.40 -23.16 17.24
CA VAL A 272 -5.55 -23.20 16.32
C VAL A 272 -6.78 -22.52 16.92
N SER A 273 -6.99 -22.65 18.24
CA SER A 273 -8.10 -21.98 18.95
C SER A 273 -8.07 -20.47 18.86
N ALA A 274 -6.90 -19.86 18.61
CA ALA A 274 -6.80 -18.40 18.41
C ALA A 274 -7.60 -17.90 17.18
N PHE A 275 -7.92 -18.80 16.24
CA PHE A 275 -8.68 -18.49 15.01
C PHE A 275 -10.14 -18.97 15.07
N THR A 276 -10.61 -19.44 16.24
CA THR A 276 -12.02 -19.85 16.42
C THR A 276 -12.96 -18.70 16.13
N GLY A 277 -14.03 -18.97 15.35
CA GLY A 277 -14.98 -17.97 14.86
C GLY A 277 -14.50 -17.19 13.62
N ARG A 278 -13.40 -17.63 12.99
CA ARG A 278 -12.82 -17.03 11.77
C ARG A 278 -12.56 -18.09 10.70
N GLU A 279 -13.25 -19.22 10.80
CA GLU A 279 -13.09 -20.36 9.88
C GLU A 279 -13.52 -20.01 8.46
N ASP A 280 -14.36 -18.99 8.30
CA ASP A 280 -14.83 -18.44 7.04
C ASP A 280 -13.85 -17.43 6.40
N GLY A 281 -12.71 -17.13 7.06
CA GLY A 281 -11.73 -16.15 6.61
C GLY A 281 -12.06 -14.70 7.00
N THR A 282 -13.06 -14.45 7.86
CA THR A 282 -13.37 -13.12 8.38
C THR A 282 -12.20 -12.53 9.17
N TRP A 283 -11.88 -11.26 8.93
CA TRP A 283 -10.77 -10.54 9.57
C TRP A 283 -11.18 -9.13 9.99
N GLU A 284 -10.59 -8.65 11.09
CA GLU A 284 -10.88 -7.31 11.62
C GLU A 284 -10.35 -6.20 10.70
N ASN A 285 -11.15 -5.16 10.51
CA ASN A 285 -10.74 -3.94 9.81
C ASN A 285 -9.84 -3.05 10.68
N GLY A 286 -9.01 -2.21 10.04
CA GLY A 286 -8.22 -1.16 10.70
C GLY A 286 -6.97 -1.64 11.43
N THR A 287 -6.56 -2.90 11.28
CA THR A 287 -5.38 -3.43 11.98
C THR A 287 -4.07 -2.77 11.53
N ALA A 288 -4.00 -2.20 10.33
CA ALA A 288 -2.83 -1.48 9.82
C ALA A 288 -2.47 -0.24 10.68
N ALA A 289 -3.43 0.33 11.40
CA ALA A 289 -3.20 1.48 12.29
C ALA A 289 -2.24 1.18 13.46
N TYR A 290 -2.08 -0.07 13.81
CA TYR A 290 -1.26 -0.53 14.95
C TYR A 290 0.15 -0.97 14.55
N GLU A 291 0.48 -1.03 13.26
CA GLU A 291 1.80 -1.49 12.82
C GLU A 291 2.93 -0.51 13.15
N LYS A 292 2.68 0.80 13.04
CA LYS A 292 3.66 1.87 13.35
C LYS A 292 5.07 1.53 12.86
N ARG A 293 5.20 1.28 11.53
CA ARG A 293 6.42 0.68 10.95
C ARG A 293 7.68 1.53 11.08
N GLY A 294 7.56 2.87 11.08
CA GLY A 294 8.69 3.78 11.25
C GLY A 294 9.76 3.65 10.16
N ILE A 295 9.35 3.44 8.91
CA ILE A 295 10.24 3.09 7.79
C ILE A 295 10.84 4.28 7.04
N ALA A 296 10.30 5.47 7.25
CA ALA A 296 10.75 6.66 6.56
C ALA A 296 12.04 7.23 7.18
N VAL A 297 13.01 7.59 6.37
CA VAL A 297 14.20 8.32 6.83
C VAL A 297 13.84 9.77 7.16
N ASN A 298 13.01 10.38 6.30
CA ASN A 298 12.50 11.74 6.49
C ASN A 298 10.97 11.74 6.38
N VAL A 299 10.33 12.56 7.20
CA VAL A 299 8.88 12.76 7.22
C VAL A 299 8.56 14.25 7.15
N PRO A 300 7.35 14.65 6.67
CA PRO A 300 7.02 16.06 6.57
C PRO A 300 6.78 16.71 7.94
N GLU A 301 7.40 17.86 8.16
CA GLU A 301 7.06 18.81 9.19
C GLU A 301 6.10 19.87 8.62
N TRP A 302 5.03 20.20 9.36
CA TRP A 302 4.09 21.23 8.92
C TRP A 302 4.52 22.61 9.41
N LYS A 303 4.67 23.53 8.45
CA LYS A 303 4.92 24.97 8.69
C LYS A 303 3.58 25.70 8.66
N ILE A 304 3.06 25.99 9.85
CA ILE A 304 1.73 26.51 10.06
C ILE A 304 1.54 27.89 9.37
N GLU A 305 2.55 28.73 9.42
CA GLU A 305 2.58 30.09 8.85
C GLU A 305 2.35 30.08 7.32
N ASN A 306 2.94 29.09 6.63
CA ASN A 306 2.91 28.99 5.17
C ASN A 306 1.65 28.30 4.64
N CYS A 307 0.86 27.65 5.52
CA CYS A 307 -0.25 26.82 5.12
C CYS A 307 -1.47 27.64 4.70
N ILE A 308 -1.94 27.44 3.46
CA ILE A 308 -3.13 28.09 2.90
C ILE A 308 -4.42 27.26 3.06
N GLN A 309 -4.39 26.15 3.78
CA GLN A 309 -5.51 25.25 4.08
C GLN A 309 -6.22 24.68 2.84
N CYS A 310 -5.48 24.39 1.77
CA CYS A 310 -6.04 23.82 0.54
C CYS A 310 -6.28 22.31 0.60
N ASN A 311 -5.71 21.59 1.57
CA ASN A 311 -5.79 20.14 1.81
C ASN A 311 -5.25 19.26 0.67
N GLN A 312 -4.54 19.80 -0.32
CA GLN A 312 -4.00 19.01 -1.43
C GLN A 312 -3.00 17.95 -0.95
N CYS A 313 -2.22 18.26 0.08
CA CYS A 313 -1.28 17.32 0.69
C CYS A 313 -1.99 16.06 1.25
N ALA A 314 -3.15 16.25 1.87
CA ALA A 314 -3.97 15.15 2.38
C ALA A 314 -4.61 14.37 1.22
N TYR A 315 -5.10 15.06 0.18
CA TYR A 315 -5.78 14.40 -0.95
C TYR A 315 -4.87 13.42 -1.70
N VAL A 316 -3.61 13.79 -1.91
CA VAL A 316 -2.67 12.96 -2.69
C VAL A 316 -1.87 11.96 -1.85
N CYS A 317 -2.00 11.98 -0.52
CA CYS A 317 -1.21 11.09 0.33
C CYS A 317 -1.59 9.62 0.11
N PRO A 318 -0.65 8.75 -0.35
CA PRO A 318 -0.94 7.35 -0.66
C PRO A 318 -1.30 6.50 0.55
N HIS A 319 -0.90 6.93 1.74
CA HIS A 319 -1.06 6.17 2.99
C HIS A 319 -1.98 6.86 3.99
N ALA A 320 -2.62 7.97 3.61
CA ALA A 320 -3.50 8.73 4.49
C ALA A 320 -2.87 9.18 5.83
N VAL A 321 -1.57 9.41 5.85
CA VAL A 321 -0.80 9.75 7.07
C VAL A 321 -0.76 11.23 7.37
N ILE A 322 -1.23 12.09 6.46
CA ILE A 322 -1.33 13.54 6.62
C ILE A 322 -2.79 13.94 6.47
N ARG A 323 -3.34 14.60 7.49
CA ARG A 323 -4.79 14.91 7.55
C ARG A 323 -5.03 16.30 8.12
N PRO A 324 -6.04 17.02 7.61
CA PRO A 324 -6.56 18.21 8.24
C PRO A 324 -7.52 17.83 9.38
N PHE A 325 -7.37 18.49 10.51
CA PHE A 325 -8.28 18.37 11.64
C PHE A 325 -8.89 19.71 11.95
N LEU A 326 -10.11 19.68 12.49
CA LEU A 326 -10.84 20.81 13.01
C LEU A 326 -11.09 20.62 14.51
N ALA A 327 -10.88 21.66 15.30
CA ALA A 327 -11.10 21.64 16.73
C ALA A 327 -11.88 22.88 17.16
N THR A 328 -12.67 22.76 18.21
CA THR A 328 -13.21 23.92 18.93
C THR A 328 -12.07 24.64 19.66
N GLU A 329 -12.31 25.88 20.11
CA GLU A 329 -11.32 26.64 20.89
C GLU A 329 -10.85 25.86 22.13
N ALA A 330 -11.80 25.22 22.85
CA ALA A 330 -11.52 24.45 24.05
C ALA A 330 -10.68 23.18 23.75
N GLU A 331 -11.01 22.43 22.70
CA GLU A 331 -10.25 21.26 22.27
C GLU A 331 -8.84 21.62 21.81
N ALA A 332 -8.71 22.72 21.06
CA ALA A 332 -7.42 23.22 20.61
C ALA A 332 -6.53 23.61 21.80
N ALA A 333 -7.08 24.32 22.79
CA ALA A 333 -6.37 24.69 24.01
C ALA A 333 -5.96 23.46 24.83
N ALA A 334 -6.83 22.46 24.97
CA ALA A 334 -6.57 21.23 25.73
C ALA A 334 -5.51 20.33 25.05
N SER A 335 -5.31 20.44 23.73
CA SER A 335 -4.39 19.58 22.99
C SER A 335 -2.91 19.88 23.22
N GLY A 336 -2.57 21.07 23.71
CA GLY A 336 -1.19 21.51 23.91
C GLY A 336 -0.36 21.69 22.64
N VAL A 337 -0.98 21.64 21.45
CA VAL A 337 -0.32 21.87 20.16
C VAL A 337 -0.83 23.13 19.48
N GLU A 338 -0.04 23.64 18.55
CA GLU A 338 -0.37 24.86 17.82
C GLU A 338 -1.45 24.63 16.76
N TRP A 339 -2.43 25.54 16.70
CA TRP A 339 -3.51 25.57 15.72
C TRP A 339 -3.58 26.95 15.07
N LYS A 340 -4.12 27.04 13.87
CA LYS A 340 -4.47 28.33 13.26
C LYS A 340 -5.97 28.43 13.02
N GLN A 341 -6.46 29.64 12.79
CA GLN A 341 -7.87 29.87 12.52
C GLN A 341 -8.27 29.22 11.19
N GLY A 342 -9.39 28.51 11.17
CA GLY A 342 -9.99 27.98 9.95
C GLY A 342 -10.39 29.09 8.97
N LEU A 343 -10.51 28.76 7.69
CA LEU A 343 -10.86 29.69 6.62
C LEU A 343 -12.14 29.24 5.89
N GLY A 344 -12.95 30.22 5.49
CA GLY A 344 -14.20 29.99 4.75
C GLY A 344 -15.24 29.23 5.57
N GLU A 345 -15.74 28.09 5.13
CA GLU A 345 -16.76 27.28 5.83
C GLU A 345 -16.30 26.76 7.21
N THR A 346 -14.99 26.76 7.48
CA THR A 346 -14.40 26.29 8.75
C THR A 346 -13.98 27.42 9.69
N LYS A 347 -14.39 28.65 9.43
CA LYS A 347 -13.97 29.86 10.17
C LYS A 347 -14.25 29.82 11.68
N ASP A 348 -15.25 29.06 12.11
CA ASP A 348 -15.66 28.93 13.50
C ASP A 348 -14.87 27.84 14.26
N TYR A 349 -13.89 27.21 13.61
CA TYR A 349 -13.04 26.16 14.15
C TYR A 349 -11.55 26.52 14.02
N LYS A 350 -10.74 25.91 14.86
CA LYS A 350 -9.29 25.87 14.69
C LYS A 350 -8.91 24.77 13.69
N PHE A 351 -7.91 25.03 12.88
CA PHE A 351 -7.42 24.16 11.81
C PHE A 351 -5.98 23.72 12.07
N ARG A 352 -5.69 22.45 11.83
CA ARG A 352 -4.35 21.90 11.87
C ARG A 352 -4.16 20.80 10.81
N ILE A 353 -2.99 20.77 10.17
CA ILE A 353 -2.49 19.59 9.47
C ILE A 353 -1.68 18.76 10.47
N GLN A 354 -2.08 17.51 10.68
CA GLN A 354 -1.34 16.57 11.53
C GLN A 354 -0.82 15.41 10.70
N ILE A 355 0.39 14.98 11.02
CA ILE A 355 1.08 13.86 10.38
C ILE A 355 1.25 12.73 11.39
N SER A 356 1.09 11.47 10.94
CA SER A 356 1.54 10.27 11.65
C SER A 356 2.94 9.88 11.13
N PRO A 357 4.02 10.22 11.83
CA PRO A 357 5.37 10.00 11.33
C PRO A 357 5.74 8.52 11.24
N LEU A 358 5.24 7.68 12.16
CA LEU A 358 5.54 6.24 12.16
C LEU A 358 4.83 5.46 11.04
N ASP A 359 3.75 6.00 10.48
CA ASP A 359 3.03 5.41 9.36
C ASP A 359 3.45 6.02 8.01
N CYS A 360 4.23 7.09 8.02
CA CYS A 360 4.72 7.77 6.82
C CYS A 360 5.78 6.91 6.10
N THR A 361 5.71 6.86 4.77
CA THR A 361 6.71 6.18 3.93
C THR A 361 7.77 7.10 3.35
N GLY A 362 7.74 8.41 3.67
CA GLY A 362 8.75 9.38 3.24
C GLY A 362 8.74 9.74 1.75
N CYS A 363 7.64 9.50 1.03
CA CYS A 363 7.57 9.67 -0.43
C CYS A 363 7.63 11.12 -0.91
N SER A 364 7.37 12.11 -0.06
CA SER A 364 7.37 13.56 -0.37
C SER A 364 6.30 14.04 -1.37
N ASN A 365 5.32 13.25 -1.77
CA ASN A 365 4.25 13.70 -2.66
C ASN A 365 3.51 14.94 -2.11
N CYS A 366 3.28 14.99 -0.80
CA CYS A 366 2.63 16.10 -0.12
C CYS A 366 3.42 17.42 -0.23
N VAL A 367 4.76 17.34 -0.26
CA VAL A 367 5.65 18.50 -0.46
C VAL A 367 5.65 18.93 -1.93
N ASP A 368 5.71 17.96 -2.88
CA ASP A 368 5.71 18.24 -4.31
C ASP A 368 4.46 19.03 -4.74
N VAL A 369 3.28 18.58 -4.30
CA VAL A 369 2.00 19.20 -4.67
C VAL A 369 1.65 20.47 -3.90
N CYS A 370 2.35 20.80 -2.83
CA CYS A 370 2.02 21.98 -2.02
C CYS A 370 2.11 23.26 -2.85
N PRO A 371 1.00 24.02 -3.05
CA PRO A 371 0.98 25.19 -3.92
C PRO A 371 1.42 26.47 -3.22
N ALA A 372 1.68 26.45 -1.90
CA ALA A 372 2.09 27.61 -1.15
C ALA A 372 3.42 28.17 -1.70
N LYS A 373 3.56 29.50 -1.74
CA LYS A 373 4.74 30.19 -2.26
C LYS A 373 6.00 29.74 -1.53
N GLU A 374 5.94 29.70 -0.21
CA GLU A 374 6.89 28.99 0.64
C GLU A 374 6.18 27.70 1.09
N LYS A 375 6.83 26.56 0.84
CA LYS A 375 6.22 25.27 1.13
C LYS A 375 5.77 25.17 2.58
N ALA A 376 4.52 24.77 2.76
CA ALA A 376 3.95 24.52 4.09
C ALA A 376 4.36 23.17 4.69
N LEU A 377 5.10 22.36 3.93
CA LEU A 377 5.62 21.05 4.34
C LEU A 377 7.09 20.96 3.97
N VAL A 378 7.93 20.56 4.93
CA VAL A 378 9.37 20.39 4.76
C VAL A 378 9.76 19.04 5.31
N MET A 379 10.53 18.25 4.53
CA MET A 379 11.02 16.95 4.98
C MET A 379 12.09 17.11 6.07
N LYS A 380 11.93 16.38 7.16
CA LYS A 380 12.83 16.37 8.33
C LYS A 380 13.13 14.92 8.74
N PRO A 381 14.30 14.66 9.35
CA PRO A 381 14.61 13.34 9.89
C PRO A 381 13.50 12.82 10.80
N LEU A 382 13.15 11.53 10.68
CA LEU A 382 12.08 10.88 11.44
C LEU A 382 12.26 11.11 12.96
N GLU A 383 13.48 10.95 13.47
CA GLU A 383 13.78 11.06 14.90
C GLU A 383 13.39 12.43 15.45
N SER A 384 13.57 13.50 14.67
CA SER A 384 13.19 14.86 15.05
C SER A 384 11.68 15.07 15.08
N GLN A 385 10.92 14.18 14.46
CA GLN A 385 9.45 14.28 14.31
C GLN A 385 8.68 13.24 15.15
N LEU A 386 9.35 12.38 15.91
CA LEU A 386 8.70 11.41 16.80
C LEU A 386 7.69 12.05 17.78
N PRO A 387 7.91 13.26 18.33
CA PRO A 387 6.89 13.92 19.15
C PRO A 387 5.55 14.13 18.42
N GLN A 388 5.54 14.24 17.10
CA GLN A 388 4.31 14.37 16.31
C GLN A 388 3.43 13.12 16.38
N GLN A 389 3.99 11.93 16.70
CA GLN A 389 3.19 10.72 16.90
C GLN A 389 2.25 10.88 18.10
N ARG A 390 2.74 11.42 19.19
CA ARG A 390 1.91 11.70 20.39
C ARG A 390 0.79 12.68 20.08
N ASN A 391 1.10 13.70 19.27
CA ASN A 391 0.10 14.69 18.83
C ASN A 391 -0.97 14.03 17.95
N TRP A 392 -0.55 13.15 17.02
CA TRP A 392 -1.46 12.37 16.18
C TRP A 392 -2.40 11.50 17.04
N ASP A 393 -1.85 10.72 17.94
CA ASP A 393 -2.61 9.80 18.79
C ASP A 393 -3.61 10.56 19.67
N TYR A 394 -3.18 11.70 20.25
CA TYR A 394 -4.07 12.56 21.02
C TYR A 394 -5.22 13.14 20.18
N ILE A 395 -4.90 13.71 19.01
CA ILE A 395 -5.89 14.38 18.15
C ILE A 395 -6.90 13.36 17.61
N VAL A 396 -6.46 12.22 17.13
CA VAL A 396 -7.36 11.17 16.63
C VAL A 396 -8.28 10.65 17.73
N LYS A 397 -7.76 10.43 18.95
CA LYS A 397 -8.52 9.87 20.06
C LYS A 397 -9.48 10.87 20.71
N ASN A 398 -9.05 12.14 20.90
CA ASN A 398 -9.78 13.09 21.75
C ASN A 398 -10.52 14.18 20.97
N ILE A 399 -10.12 14.47 19.73
CA ILE A 399 -10.76 15.48 18.87
C ILE A 399 -11.56 14.84 17.75
N GLY A 400 -10.98 13.81 17.10
CA GLY A 400 -11.61 13.05 16.02
C GLY A 400 -11.89 13.86 14.75
N TYR A 401 -12.81 13.36 13.94
CA TYR A 401 -13.20 13.96 12.66
C TYR A 401 -14.55 14.68 12.79
N LYS A 402 -14.58 15.95 12.44
CA LYS A 402 -15.77 16.79 12.57
C LYS A 402 -16.47 16.96 11.21
N GLN A 403 -17.71 16.50 11.12
CA GLN A 403 -18.56 16.61 9.93
C GLN A 403 -19.25 17.98 9.85
N VAL A 404 -18.45 19.06 9.91
CA VAL A 404 -18.96 20.44 9.93
C VAL A 404 -19.05 21.08 8.54
N VAL A 405 -18.54 20.41 7.53
CA VAL A 405 -18.62 20.81 6.12
C VAL A 405 -19.16 19.66 5.27
N ASP A 406 -19.85 19.98 4.21
CA ASP A 406 -20.34 19.00 3.26
C ASP A 406 -19.20 18.43 2.43
N LYS A 407 -18.86 17.15 2.67
CA LYS A 407 -17.79 16.41 1.97
C LYS A 407 -18.02 16.28 0.47
N THR A 408 -19.26 16.46 -0.01
CA THR A 408 -19.63 16.30 -1.43
C THR A 408 -19.54 17.59 -2.22
N LYS A 409 -19.17 18.73 -1.60
CA LYS A 409 -19.08 20.03 -2.24
C LYS A 409 -17.74 20.29 -2.96
N SER A 410 -16.65 19.83 -2.38
CA SER A 410 -15.32 20.10 -2.95
C SER A 410 -14.27 19.09 -2.48
N VAL A 411 -13.18 19.01 -3.25
CA VAL A 411 -12.00 18.22 -2.87
C VAL A 411 -11.44 18.66 -1.51
N LYS A 412 -11.44 19.96 -1.21
CA LYS A 412 -10.99 20.50 0.08
C LYS A 412 -11.85 19.98 1.23
N ASN A 413 -13.18 20.05 1.09
CA ASN A 413 -14.12 19.62 2.12
C ASN A 413 -14.07 18.12 2.35
N LEU A 414 -13.90 17.33 1.27
CA LEU A 414 -13.74 15.87 1.35
C LEU A 414 -12.64 15.47 2.32
N GLN A 415 -11.54 16.23 2.40
CA GLN A 415 -10.41 15.83 3.22
C GLN A 415 -10.66 15.96 4.74
N PHE A 416 -11.71 16.63 5.19
CA PHE A 416 -12.13 16.62 6.60
C PHE A 416 -12.88 15.33 6.98
N ALA A 417 -13.37 14.57 6.00
CA ALA A 417 -13.91 13.25 6.26
C ALA A 417 -12.78 12.26 6.56
N GLN A 418 -13.04 11.37 7.53
CA GLN A 418 -12.10 10.29 7.84
C GLN A 418 -11.84 9.42 6.60
N PRO A 419 -10.59 9.20 6.18
CA PRO A 419 -10.29 8.16 5.20
C PRO A 419 -10.58 6.80 5.81
N LEU A 420 -11.40 5.98 5.16
CA LEU A 420 -11.68 4.62 5.59
C LEU A 420 -10.80 3.59 4.87
N PHE A 421 -9.66 4.07 4.38
CA PHE A 421 -8.54 3.31 3.85
C PHE A 421 -7.25 4.04 4.24
N GLU A 422 -6.43 3.43 5.09
CA GLU A 422 -5.27 4.08 5.69
C GLU A 422 -4.09 3.12 5.92
N PHE A 423 -2.88 3.65 5.94
CA PHE A 423 -1.64 2.95 6.30
C PHE A 423 -1.38 1.65 5.52
N SER A 424 -1.79 1.63 4.25
CA SER A 424 -1.65 0.44 3.40
C SER A 424 -0.19 0.03 3.17
N GLY A 425 0.03 -1.24 2.80
CA GLY A 425 1.33 -1.78 2.43
C GLY A 425 1.84 -1.38 1.04
N ALA A 426 1.26 -0.35 0.42
CA ALA A 426 1.63 0.12 -0.92
C ALA A 426 3.03 0.74 -0.99
N CYS A 427 3.54 0.93 -2.19
CA CYS A 427 4.81 1.61 -2.44
C CYS A 427 4.80 3.05 -1.91
N ALA A 428 5.96 3.55 -1.48
CA ALA A 428 6.14 4.97 -1.21
C ALA A 428 5.84 5.78 -2.48
N GLY A 429 4.85 6.69 -2.42
CA GLY A 429 4.43 7.46 -3.57
C GLY A 429 3.54 6.71 -4.58
N CYS A 430 2.91 5.61 -4.19
CA CYS A 430 1.99 4.84 -5.04
C CYS A 430 0.95 5.73 -5.72
N GLY A 431 0.76 5.53 -7.04
CA GLY A 431 -0.23 6.27 -7.82
C GLY A 431 -1.65 5.71 -7.73
N GLU A 432 -1.84 4.50 -7.17
CA GLU A 432 -3.14 3.83 -7.11
C GLU A 432 -3.94 4.20 -5.86
N THR A 433 -3.31 4.14 -4.69
CA THR A 433 -3.99 4.26 -3.38
C THR A 433 -4.69 5.58 -3.11
N PRO A 434 -4.29 6.75 -3.68
CA PRO A 434 -5.06 7.99 -3.52
C PRO A 434 -6.48 7.91 -4.09
N TYR A 435 -6.70 7.12 -5.17
CA TYR A 435 -8.03 6.87 -5.72
C TYR A 435 -8.91 6.08 -4.74
N ILE A 436 -8.36 4.99 -4.19
CA ILE A 436 -9.06 4.14 -3.20
C ILE A 436 -9.43 4.96 -1.96
N LYS A 437 -8.48 5.78 -1.47
CA LYS A 437 -8.73 6.68 -0.34
C LYS A 437 -9.88 7.66 -0.64
N ALA A 438 -9.89 8.31 -1.80
CA ALA A 438 -10.93 9.27 -2.16
C ALA A 438 -12.32 8.60 -2.23
N ILE A 439 -12.42 7.40 -2.79
CA ILE A 439 -13.64 6.61 -2.83
C ILE A 439 -14.09 6.24 -1.41
N SER A 440 -13.15 5.81 -0.55
CA SER A 440 -13.45 5.45 0.84
C SER A 440 -13.93 6.65 1.67
N GLN A 441 -13.43 7.86 1.40
CA GLN A 441 -13.92 9.09 2.05
C GLN A 441 -15.32 9.48 1.59
N LEU A 442 -15.62 9.28 0.29
CA LEU A 442 -16.95 9.59 -0.26
C LEU A 442 -18.01 8.58 0.19
N PHE A 443 -17.74 7.28 0.07
CA PHE A 443 -18.72 6.21 0.13
C PHE A 443 -18.43 5.11 1.16
N GLY A 444 -17.27 5.14 1.81
CA GLY A 444 -16.75 4.04 2.62
C GLY A 444 -17.67 3.52 3.71
N GLU A 445 -18.54 4.36 4.28
CA GLU A 445 -19.52 3.96 5.31
C GLU A 445 -20.51 2.86 4.85
N LYS A 446 -20.70 2.71 3.54
CA LYS A 446 -21.65 1.79 2.90
C LYS A 446 -21.03 1.00 1.75
N MET A 447 -19.72 1.08 1.61
CA MET A 447 -18.97 0.52 0.47
C MET A 447 -18.77 -0.98 0.62
N MET A 448 -18.99 -1.70 -0.46
CA MET A 448 -18.59 -3.10 -0.64
C MET A 448 -17.56 -3.18 -1.76
N VAL A 449 -16.49 -3.92 -1.53
CA VAL A 449 -15.36 -4.01 -2.46
C VAL A 449 -15.09 -5.46 -2.84
N ALA A 450 -15.18 -5.75 -4.13
CA ALA A 450 -14.60 -6.94 -4.75
C ALA A 450 -13.25 -6.56 -5.37
N ASN A 451 -12.17 -7.18 -4.93
CA ASN A 451 -10.83 -6.81 -5.33
C ASN A 451 -10.13 -7.91 -6.12
N ALA A 452 -9.64 -7.60 -7.32
CA ALA A 452 -8.83 -8.51 -8.11
C ALA A 452 -7.44 -8.72 -7.50
N THR A 453 -6.93 -9.94 -7.54
CA THR A 453 -5.55 -10.23 -7.12
C THR A 453 -4.55 -9.39 -7.93
N GLY A 454 -3.63 -8.72 -7.24
CA GLY A 454 -2.64 -7.82 -7.82
C GLY A 454 -2.10 -6.85 -6.77
N CYS A 455 -1.58 -5.69 -7.17
CA CYS A 455 -1.18 -4.66 -6.22
C CYS A 455 -2.34 -4.23 -5.34
N THR A 456 -3.52 -4.03 -5.92
CA THR A 456 -4.73 -3.57 -5.23
C THR A 456 -5.15 -4.51 -4.09
N SER A 457 -5.06 -5.82 -4.27
CA SER A 457 -5.37 -6.77 -3.20
C SER A 457 -4.24 -6.86 -2.16
N ILE A 458 -2.99 -6.85 -2.61
CA ILE A 458 -1.84 -7.00 -1.71
C ILE A 458 -1.72 -5.83 -0.74
N TYR A 459 -1.91 -4.59 -1.18
CA TYR A 459 -1.86 -3.47 -0.25
C TYR A 459 -3.16 -3.27 0.55
N SER A 460 -4.27 -3.89 0.15
CA SER A 460 -5.58 -3.75 0.81
C SER A 460 -5.89 -4.84 1.83
N GLY A 461 -5.30 -6.02 1.73
CA GLY A 461 -5.67 -7.17 2.56
C GLY A 461 -4.54 -8.16 2.74
N SER A 462 -3.33 -7.71 3.02
CA SER A 462 -2.21 -8.56 3.39
C SER A 462 -2.29 -8.88 4.89
N ALA A 463 -3.07 -9.91 5.23
CA ALA A 463 -3.21 -10.34 6.62
C ALA A 463 -1.82 -10.51 7.29
N PRO A 464 -1.65 -10.05 8.52
CA PRO A 464 -2.68 -9.60 9.46
C PRO A 464 -3.09 -8.12 9.31
N SER A 465 -2.58 -7.39 8.33
CA SER A 465 -2.76 -5.94 8.16
C SER A 465 -3.93 -5.64 7.24
N THR A 466 -4.93 -4.94 7.75
CA THR A 466 -6.09 -4.47 7.01
C THR A 466 -6.15 -2.95 7.03
N PRO A 467 -5.91 -2.26 5.90
CA PRO A 467 -5.95 -0.81 5.80
C PRO A 467 -7.37 -0.23 5.72
N TYR A 468 -8.36 -1.00 5.29
CA TYR A 468 -9.75 -0.58 5.43
C TYR A 468 -10.13 -0.52 6.91
N CYS A 469 -10.77 0.57 7.33
CA CYS A 469 -11.11 0.83 8.72
C CYS A 469 -12.54 1.36 8.86
N THR A 470 -13.00 1.51 10.09
CA THR A 470 -14.33 2.00 10.41
C THR A 470 -14.29 3.41 10.99
N ASN A 471 -15.39 4.14 10.86
CA ASN A 471 -15.61 5.41 11.55
C ASN A 471 -16.01 5.17 13.03
N ASP A 472 -16.29 6.27 13.74
CA ASP A 472 -16.73 6.27 15.15
C ASP A 472 -18.07 5.54 15.38
N LYS A 473 -18.84 5.28 14.31
CA LYS A 473 -20.10 4.53 14.35
C LYS A 473 -19.92 3.04 14.02
N GLY A 474 -18.67 2.59 13.85
CA GLY A 474 -18.36 1.21 13.43
C GLY A 474 -18.68 0.90 11.96
N GLN A 475 -18.91 1.92 11.14
CA GLN A 475 -19.19 1.77 9.70
C GLN A 475 -17.94 1.92 8.87
N GLY A 476 -17.74 1.02 7.90
CA GLY A 476 -16.63 1.04 7.00
C GLY A 476 -16.78 0.05 5.85
N PRO A 477 -15.84 0.03 4.89
CA PRO A 477 -15.91 -0.87 3.76
C PRO A 477 -15.89 -2.34 4.16
N ALA A 478 -16.76 -3.14 3.54
CA ALA A 478 -16.61 -4.60 3.49
C ALA A 478 -15.76 -4.95 2.28
N TRP A 479 -14.63 -5.60 2.51
CA TRP A 479 -13.67 -5.93 1.46
C TRP A 479 -13.49 -7.44 1.32
N ALA A 480 -13.51 -7.92 0.10
CA ALA A 480 -13.18 -9.30 -0.22
C ALA A 480 -12.29 -9.36 -1.45
N ASN A 481 -11.33 -10.30 -1.44
CA ASN A 481 -10.44 -10.59 -2.55
C ASN A 481 -10.94 -11.81 -3.30
N SER A 482 -10.92 -11.74 -4.63
CA SER A 482 -11.16 -12.89 -5.50
C SER A 482 -9.94 -13.20 -6.36
N LEU A 483 -10.01 -14.28 -7.12
CA LEU A 483 -8.98 -14.65 -8.06
C LEU A 483 -8.79 -13.59 -9.15
N PHE A 484 -7.66 -13.65 -9.80
CA PHE A 484 -7.26 -12.67 -10.80
C PHE A 484 -8.20 -12.62 -12.01
N GLU A 485 -8.73 -13.77 -12.39
CA GLU A 485 -9.58 -13.96 -13.56
C GLU A 485 -11.07 -13.72 -13.31
N ASP A 486 -11.60 -13.97 -12.11
CA ASP A 486 -13.04 -14.03 -11.83
C ASP A 486 -13.61 -12.87 -10.99
N ASN A 487 -12.79 -11.88 -10.69
CA ASN A 487 -13.18 -10.81 -9.75
C ASN A 487 -14.38 -9.97 -10.19
N ALA A 488 -14.55 -9.78 -11.48
CA ALA A 488 -15.69 -9.00 -11.97
C ALA A 488 -17.02 -9.73 -11.70
N GLU A 489 -17.04 -11.02 -11.99
CA GLU A 489 -18.18 -11.91 -11.73
C GLU A 489 -18.45 -12.08 -10.23
N PHE A 490 -17.38 -12.17 -9.42
CA PHE A 490 -17.51 -12.21 -7.96
C PHE A 490 -18.17 -10.94 -7.42
N GLY A 491 -17.72 -9.75 -7.88
CA GLY A 491 -18.30 -8.47 -7.49
C GLY A 491 -19.76 -8.29 -7.97
N LEU A 492 -20.09 -8.81 -9.16
CA LEU A 492 -21.47 -8.87 -9.65
C LEU A 492 -22.33 -9.76 -8.75
N GLY A 493 -21.79 -10.93 -8.36
CA GLY A 493 -22.45 -11.84 -7.44
C GLY A 493 -22.74 -11.21 -6.07
N MET A 494 -21.80 -10.45 -5.53
CA MET A 494 -22.00 -9.67 -4.30
C MET A 494 -23.17 -8.68 -4.45
N HIS A 495 -23.23 -7.93 -5.55
CA HIS A 495 -24.29 -6.98 -5.83
C HIS A 495 -25.66 -7.69 -5.93
N VAL A 496 -25.75 -8.76 -6.72
CA VAL A 496 -26.99 -9.54 -6.92
C VAL A 496 -27.47 -10.13 -5.59
N GLY A 497 -26.55 -10.66 -4.77
CA GLY A 497 -26.89 -11.20 -3.44
C GLY A 497 -27.51 -10.13 -2.53
N VAL A 498 -26.90 -8.94 -2.49
CA VAL A 498 -27.42 -7.81 -1.70
C VAL A 498 -28.80 -7.37 -2.20
N GLU A 499 -28.96 -7.23 -3.52
CA GLU A 499 -30.28 -6.80 -4.06
C GLU A 499 -31.35 -7.85 -3.80
N LYS A 500 -31.04 -9.16 -3.80
CA LYS A 500 -31.99 -10.20 -3.40
C LYS A 500 -32.43 -10.12 -1.94
N LEU A 501 -31.54 -9.80 -1.04
CA LEU A 501 -31.89 -9.54 0.36
C LEU A 501 -32.78 -8.30 0.47
N ARG A 502 -32.50 -7.27 -0.30
CA ARG A 502 -33.32 -6.05 -0.34
C ARG A 502 -34.69 -6.27 -1.01
N ASP A 503 -34.79 -7.15 -2.02
CA ASP A 503 -36.07 -7.61 -2.59
C ASP A 503 -36.92 -8.28 -1.52
N ARG A 504 -36.33 -9.21 -0.74
CA ARG A 504 -37.00 -9.87 0.37
C ARG A 504 -37.50 -8.88 1.44
N ILE A 505 -36.68 -7.88 1.80
CA ILE A 505 -37.08 -6.81 2.71
C ILE A 505 -38.32 -6.07 2.15
N GLN A 506 -38.32 -5.72 0.88
CA GLN A 506 -39.44 -5.05 0.22
C GLN A 506 -40.67 -5.92 0.23
N GLU A 507 -40.58 -7.18 -0.13
CA GLU A 507 -41.71 -8.14 -0.11
C GLU A 507 -42.32 -8.27 1.30
N SER A 508 -41.48 -8.36 2.35
CA SER A 508 -41.94 -8.40 3.74
C SER A 508 -42.65 -7.10 4.15
N MET A 509 -42.18 -5.93 3.69
CA MET A 509 -42.85 -4.66 3.90
C MET A 509 -44.19 -4.58 3.18
N GLU A 510 -44.26 -4.97 1.92
CA GLU A 510 -45.49 -4.99 1.13
C GLU A 510 -46.56 -5.89 1.77
N GLN A 511 -46.18 -7.07 2.27
CA GLN A 511 -47.04 -7.97 3.02
C GLN A 511 -47.52 -7.34 4.36
N ALA A 512 -46.59 -6.66 5.07
CA ALA A 512 -46.96 -5.97 6.31
C ALA A 512 -47.92 -4.80 6.07
N ILE A 513 -47.76 -4.05 5.01
CA ILE A 513 -48.64 -2.94 4.61
C ILE A 513 -50.04 -3.50 4.29
N ALA A 514 -50.10 -4.60 3.54
CA ALA A 514 -51.36 -5.18 3.10
C ALA A 514 -52.14 -5.88 4.23
N GLY A 515 -51.47 -6.60 5.15
CA GLY A 515 -52.16 -7.54 6.04
C GLY A 515 -51.84 -7.41 7.54
N CYS A 516 -50.84 -6.66 7.96
CA CYS A 516 -50.46 -6.59 9.37
C CYS A 516 -51.42 -5.68 10.17
N THR A 517 -52.10 -6.26 11.16
CA THR A 517 -53.00 -5.52 12.07
C THR A 517 -52.27 -4.87 13.24
N LYS A 518 -50.99 -5.28 13.51
CA LYS A 518 -50.17 -4.72 14.57
C LYS A 518 -49.36 -3.48 14.12
N CYS A 519 -49.12 -3.36 12.81
CA CYS A 519 -48.44 -2.20 12.26
C CYS A 519 -49.35 -0.98 12.23
N SER A 520 -48.93 0.12 12.84
CA SER A 520 -49.66 1.40 12.75
C SER A 520 -49.65 1.93 11.30
N ASP A 521 -50.62 2.77 10.97
CA ASP A 521 -50.68 3.42 9.66
C ASP A 521 -49.44 4.30 9.40
N GLU A 522 -48.87 4.92 10.44
CA GLU A 522 -47.65 5.68 10.37
C GLU A 522 -46.46 4.78 9.98
N LEU A 523 -46.31 3.61 10.62
CA LEU A 523 -45.27 2.65 10.28
C LEU A 523 -45.41 2.16 8.83
N LYS A 524 -46.63 1.84 8.39
CA LYS A 524 -46.92 1.46 7.02
C LYS A 524 -46.56 2.57 6.02
N GLY A 525 -46.81 3.82 6.36
CA GLY A 525 -46.41 4.99 5.59
C GLY A 525 -44.89 5.09 5.44
N VAL A 526 -44.10 4.89 6.52
CA VAL A 526 -42.63 4.91 6.47
C VAL A 526 -42.08 3.71 5.68
N MET A 527 -42.72 2.53 5.72
CA MET A 527 -42.38 1.39 4.86
C MET A 527 -42.55 1.75 3.37
N GLN A 528 -43.65 2.42 3.00
CA GLN A 528 -43.88 2.90 1.62
C GLN A 528 -42.82 3.93 1.19
N GLU A 529 -42.46 4.84 2.11
CA GLU A 529 -41.35 5.79 1.86
C GLU A 529 -40.04 5.07 1.59
N TRP A 530 -39.72 4.00 2.35
CA TRP A 530 -38.53 3.21 2.14
C TRP A 530 -38.51 2.53 0.77
N ILE A 531 -39.62 1.93 0.37
CA ILE A 531 -39.76 1.29 -0.97
C ILE A 531 -39.47 2.32 -2.07
N ALA A 532 -40.02 3.53 -1.95
CA ALA A 532 -39.75 4.62 -2.90
C ALA A 532 -38.30 5.16 -2.86
N ALA A 533 -37.68 5.09 -1.68
CA ALA A 533 -36.31 5.58 -1.45
C ALA A 533 -35.23 4.52 -1.74
N ARG A 534 -35.59 3.28 -1.96
CA ARG A 534 -34.70 2.11 -2.06
C ARG A 534 -33.52 2.32 -2.99
N GLY A 535 -33.74 2.96 -4.15
CA GLY A 535 -32.73 3.21 -5.16
C GLY A 535 -31.66 4.25 -4.78
N SER A 536 -31.88 5.02 -3.70
CA SER A 536 -30.96 6.07 -3.25
C SER A 536 -30.33 5.72 -1.91
N SER A 537 -29.01 5.72 -1.85
CA SER A 537 -28.28 5.44 -0.62
C SER A 537 -28.57 6.48 0.48
N ALA A 538 -28.59 7.77 0.15
CA ALA A 538 -28.86 8.84 1.12
C ALA A 538 -30.30 8.78 1.64
N LYS A 539 -31.29 8.65 0.73
CA LYS A 539 -32.72 8.58 1.11
C LYS A 539 -33.03 7.30 1.87
N SER A 540 -32.51 6.14 1.42
CA SER A 540 -32.72 4.88 2.16
C SER A 540 -32.11 4.93 3.57
N ALA A 541 -30.98 5.57 3.77
CA ALA A 541 -30.39 5.77 5.09
C ALA A 541 -31.26 6.65 6.00
N GLU A 542 -31.77 7.77 5.48
CA GLU A 542 -32.66 8.69 6.20
C GLU A 542 -33.95 7.99 6.66
N VAL A 543 -34.59 7.27 5.74
CA VAL A 543 -35.83 6.57 6.05
C VAL A 543 -35.59 5.41 7.01
N SER A 544 -34.48 4.65 6.82
CA SER A 544 -34.12 3.53 7.70
C SER A 544 -33.86 3.97 9.14
N ALA A 545 -33.29 5.14 9.36
CA ALA A 545 -33.08 5.70 10.69
C ALA A 545 -34.40 5.94 11.47
N ARG A 546 -35.50 6.26 10.77
CA ARG A 546 -36.84 6.39 11.35
C ARG A 546 -37.55 5.03 11.45
N LEU A 547 -37.37 4.19 10.45
CA LEU A 547 -38.07 2.91 10.30
C LEU A 547 -37.64 1.89 11.38
N ILE A 548 -36.35 1.75 11.65
CA ILE A 548 -35.81 0.74 12.58
C ILE A 548 -36.44 0.86 13.98
N PRO A 549 -36.45 2.01 14.66
CA PRO A 549 -37.05 2.14 15.98
C PRO A 549 -38.58 1.84 15.99
N MET A 550 -39.27 2.21 14.91
CA MET A 550 -40.72 1.95 14.78
C MET A 550 -41.00 0.45 14.62
N MET A 551 -40.17 -0.28 13.88
CA MET A 551 -40.27 -1.74 13.74
C MET A 551 -39.96 -2.48 15.04
N GLU A 552 -38.94 -2.03 15.77
CA GLU A 552 -38.58 -2.55 17.10
C GLU A 552 -39.76 -2.38 18.09
N ALA A 553 -40.42 -1.22 18.06
CA ALA A 553 -41.61 -0.96 18.89
C ALA A 553 -42.82 -1.80 18.47
N CYS A 554 -43.02 -2.06 17.18
CA CYS A 554 -44.14 -2.87 16.67
C CYS A 554 -44.00 -4.35 17.05
N GLY A 555 -42.84 -4.94 16.89
CA GLY A 555 -42.49 -6.31 17.27
C GLY A 555 -43.32 -7.41 16.60
N CYS A 556 -44.05 -7.13 15.51
CA CYS A 556 -44.75 -8.15 14.72
C CYS A 556 -43.76 -9.03 13.94
N ASP A 557 -44.19 -10.18 13.43
CA ASP A 557 -43.31 -11.14 12.78
C ASP A 557 -42.69 -10.57 11.49
N TYR A 558 -43.42 -9.78 10.70
CA TYR A 558 -42.83 -9.05 9.57
C TYR A 558 -41.73 -8.08 9.99
N CYS A 559 -41.96 -7.31 11.06
CA CYS A 559 -40.94 -6.38 11.56
C CYS A 559 -39.70 -7.11 12.08
N LYS A 560 -39.86 -8.27 12.74
CA LYS A 560 -38.72 -9.09 13.19
C LYS A 560 -37.92 -9.63 12.02
N ASP A 561 -38.57 -10.18 11.00
CA ASP A 561 -37.90 -10.68 9.78
C ASP A 561 -37.11 -9.56 9.07
N ILE A 562 -37.68 -8.35 8.97
CA ILE A 562 -36.97 -7.20 8.40
C ILE A 562 -35.78 -6.77 9.26
N LEU A 563 -35.97 -6.75 10.60
CA LEU A 563 -34.90 -6.34 11.53
C LEU A 563 -33.72 -7.31 11.54
N GLU A 564 -33.93 -8.61 11.28
CA GLU A 564 -32.82 -9.56 11.06
C GLU A 564 -31.96 -9.18 9.85
N MET A 565 -32.55 -8.47 8.88
CA MET A 565 -31.86 -7.99 7.66
C MET A 565 -31.61 -6.49 7.69
N LYS A 566 -31.63 -5.82 8.86
CA LYS A 566 -31.55 -4.35 8.98
C LYS A 566 -30.29 -3.74 8.34
N ASP A 567 -29.18 -4.48 8.29
CA ASP A 567 -27.93 -4.01 7.69
C ASP A 567 -28.04 -3.77 6.17
N TRP A 568 -29.07 -4.32 5.53
CA TRP A 568 -29.35 -4.18 4.09
C TRP A 568 -30.39 -3.14 3.77
N LEU A 569 -30.99 -2.49 4.76
CA LEU A 569 -31.94 -1.40 4.55
C LEU A 569 -31.32 -0.21 3.81
N VAL A 570 -30.06 0.12 4.08
CA VAL A 570 -29.33 1.18 3.38
C VAL A 570 -28.70 0.63 2.10
N LYS A 571 -28.95 1.29 0.94
CA LYS A 571 -28.34 0.90 -0.33
C LYS A 571 -26.82 0.92 -0.21
N LYS A 572 -26.19 -0.19 -0.55
CA LYS A 572 -24.73 -0.32 -0.57
C LYS A 572 -24.13 0.31 -1.83
N SER A 573 -22.89 0.72 -1.73
CA SER A 573 -22.07 1.21 -2.85
C SER A 573 -21.13 0.07 -3.26
N GLN A 574 -21.44 -0.59 -4.38
CA GLN A 574 -20.66 -1.74 -4.85
C GLN A 574 -19.52 -1.27 -5.78
N TRP A 575 -18.31 -1.61 -5.44
CA TRP A 575 -17.11 -1.34 -6.23
C TRP A 575 -16.34 -2.60 -6.56
N ILE A 576 -16.01 -2.78 -7.85
CA ILE A 576 -15.13 -3.83 -8.34
C ILE A 576 -13.80 -3.15 -8.71
N ILE A 577 -12.70 -3.54 -8.06
CA ILE A 577 -11.43 -2.83 -8.16
C ILE A 577 -10.32 -3.77 -8.63
N GLY A 578 -9.53 -3.33 -9.59
CA GLY A 578 -8.35 -4.07 -10.05
C GLY A 578 -7.40 -3.23 -10.91
N GLY A 579 -6.25 -3.79 -11.22
CA GLY A 579 -5.25 -3.19 -12.09
C GLY A 579 -5.52 -3.41 -13.58
N ASP A 580 -4.67 -2.83 -14.42
CA ASP A 580 -4.77 -2.97 -15.89
C ASP A 580 -4.58 -4.41 -16.37
N GLY A 581 -3.71 -5.19 -15.76
CA GLY A 581 -3.55 -6.61 -16.11
C GLY A 581 -4.82 -7.43 -15.92
N TRP A 582 -5.64 -7.08 -14.92
CA TRP A 582 -6.97 -7.63 -14.75
C TRP A 582 -7.95 -7.08 -15.79
N GLY A 583 -8.18 -5.77 -15.81
CA GLY A 583 -9.27 -5.16 -16.58
C GLY A 583 -9.07 -5.19 -18.09
N TYR A 584 -7.82 -5.17 -18.57
CA TYR A 584 -7.50 -5.19 -20.01
C TYR A 584 -7.25 -6.58 -20.57
N ASP A 585 -6.79 -7.51 -19.72
CA ASP A 585 -6.32 -8.84 -20.15
C ASP A 585 -7.16 -9.97 -19.56
N ILE A 586 -6.73 -10.53 -18.43
CA ILE A 586 -7.25 -11.83 -17.97
C ILE A 586 -8.69 -11.75 -17.46
N GLY A 587 -9.07 -10.67 -16.81
CA GLY A 587 -10.43 -10.45 -16.28
C GLY A 587 -11.35 -9.69 -17.26
N PHE A 588 -10.89 -9.38 -18.48
CA PHE A 588 -11.68 -8.56 -19.42
C PHE A 588 -13.03 -9.18 -19.75
N GLY A 589 -13.13 -10.48 -19.93
CA GLY A 589 -14.40 -11.16 -20.21
C GLY A 589 -15.43 -10.95 -19.11
N GLY A 590 -15.02 -11.01 -17.84
CA GLY A 590 -15.88 -10.72 -16.70
C GLY A 590 -16.25 -9.24 -16.61
N VAL A 591 -15.30 -8.32 -16.83
CA VAL A 591 -15.58 -6.87 -16.90
C VAL A 591 -16.63 -6.59 -17.98
N ASP A 592 -16.48 -7.16 -19.18
CA ASP A 592 -17.42 -7.02 -20.28
C ASP A 592 -18.81 -7.53 -19.88
N HIS A 593 -18.90 -8.71 -19.24
CA HIS A 593 -20.15 -9.29 -18.76
C HIS A 593 -20.85 -8.40 -17.70
N VAL A 594 -20.09 -7.83 -16.75
CA VAL A 594 -20.65 -6.89 -15.76
C VAL A 594 -21.20 -5.65 -16.44
N LEU A 595 -20.49 -5.06 -17.39
CA LEU A 595 -20.98 -3.91 -18.16
C LEU A 595 -22.23 -4.26 -18.97
N ALA A 596 -22.28 -5.46 -19.57
CA ALA A 596 -23.44 -5.96 -20.31
C ALA A 596 -24.68 -6.21 -19.43
N SER A 597 -24.51 -6.41 -18.13
CA SER A 597 -25.62 -6.74 -17.20
C SER A 597 -26.61 -5.58 -17.01
N GLY A 598 -26.18 -4.33 -17.22
CA GLY A 598 -26.98 -3.13 -16.96
C GLY A 598 -27.21 -2.84 -15.46
N LEU A 599 -26.61 -3.60 -14.55
CA LEU A 599 -26.78 -3.46 -13.12
C LEU A 599 -25.94 -2.31 -12.54
N ASP A 600 -26.41 -1.76 -11.43
CA ASP A 600 -25.81 -0.62 -10.72
C ASP A 600 -24.53 -1.04 -9.95
N VAL A 601 -23.43 -1.17 -10.66
CA VAL A 601 -22.13 -1.59 -10.17
C VAL A 601 -21.02 -0.67 -10.68
N ASN A 602 -20.15 -0.23 -9.79
CA ASN A 602 -19.02 0.62 -10.14
C ASN A 602 -17.75 -0.22 -10.35
N ILE A 603 -17.06 -0.02 -11.46
CA ILE A 603 -15.76 -0.65 -11.77
C ILE A 603 -14.67 0.40 -11.77
N LEU A 604 -13.62 0.20 -10.98
CA LEU A 604 -12.40 1.01 -10.99
C LEU A 604 -11.23 0.20 -11.53
N VAL A 605 -10.65 0.63 -12.64
CA VAL A 605 -9.40 0.11 -13.17
C VAL A 605 -8.29 1.12 -12.86
N VAL A 606 -7.36 0.76 -11.95
CA VAL A 606 -6.16 1.56 -11.71
C VAL A 606 -5.09 1.14 -12.71
N ASP A 607 -4.90 1.99 -13.73
CA ASP A 607 -4.09 1.71 -14.91
C ASP A 607 -2.64 2.13 -14.69
N THR A 608 -1.79 1.18 -14.35
CA THR A 608 -0.34 1.33 -14.23
C THR A 608 0.39 0.97 -15.52
N GLU A 609 -0.33 0.61 -16.57
CA GLU A 609 0.20 0.24 -17.90
C GLU A 609 1.17 -0.96 -17.90
N VAL A 610 1.11 -1.78 -16.82
CA VAL A 610 1.98 -2.94 -16.62
C VAL A 610 1.40 -3.87 -15.54
N TYR A 611 1.65 -5.17 -15.62
CA TYR A 611 1.43 -6.08 -14.47
C TYR A 611 2.42 -5.74 -13.35
N SER A 612 2.07 -4.78 -12.52
CA SER A 612 3.00 -4.17 -11.55
C SER A 612 3.36 -5.12 -10.41
N ASN A 613 2.40 -5.86 -9.87
CA ASN A 613 2.61 -6.72 -8.71
C ASN A 613 3.49 -7.95 -9.02
N THR A 614 3.28 -8.59 -10.15
CA THR A 614 4.00 -9.81 -10.54
C THR A 614 5.39 -9.53 -11.08
N GLY A 615 5.77 -8.27 -11.28
CA GLY A 615 7.13 -7.86 -11.59
C GLY A 615 7.35 -7.18 -12.93
N GLY A 616 6.36 -6.50 -13.49
CA GLY A 616 6.53 -5.62 -14.62
C GLY A 616 6.37 -6.27 -15.99
N GLN A 617 5.43 -7.21 -16.14
CA GLN A 617 5.08 -7.81 -17.43
C GLN A 617 4.22 -6.85 -18.26
N SER A 618 4.35 -6.95 -19.58
CA SER A 618 3.53 -6.18 -20.52
C SER A 618 2.06 -6.63 -20.47
N SER A 619 1.14 -5.66 -20.35
CA SER A 619 -0.30 -5.85 -20.49
C SER A 619 -0.79 -5.30 -21.84
N LYS A 620 -2.09 -5.46 -22.16
CA LYS A 620 -2.73 -4.77 -23.30
C LYS A 620 -2.86 -3.27 -23.09
N SER A 621 -2.70 -2.81 -21.84
CA SER A 621 -2.59 -1.39 -21.50
C SER A 621 -1.20 -0.81 -21.72
N THR A 622 -0.15 -1.61 -21.79
CA THR A 622 1.21 -1.13 -22.00
C THR A 622 1.32 -0.39 -23.35
N PRO A 623 1.80 0.88 -23.37
CA PRO A 623 1.89 1.69 -24.58
C PRO A 623 3.00 1.25 -25.52
N VAL A 624 2.90 1.69 -26.78
CA VAL A 624 3.95 1.50 -27.78
C VAL A 624 5.26 2.12 -27.32
N GLY A 625 6.36 1.42 -27.52
CA GLY A 625 7.72 1.83 -27.15
C GLY A 625 8.08 1.63 -25.69
N ALA A 626 7.13 1.30 -24.81
CA ALA A 626 7.45 1.00 -23.42
C ALA A 626 8.12 -0.39 -23.28
N VAL A 627 9.24 -0.45 -22.59
CA VAL A 627 9.91 -1.70 -22.21
C VAL A 627 9.24 -2.28 -20.99
N ALA A 628 8.90 -3.56 -21.07
CA ALA A 628 8.39 -4.38 -19.99
C ALA A 628 8.90 -5.81 -20.14
N LYS A 629 8.71 -6.68 -19.16
CA LYS A 629 8.92 -8.13 -19.38
C LYS A 629 7.98 -8.61 -20.47
N PHE A 630 8.45 -9.49 -21.33
CA PHE A 630 7.84 -9.94 -22.59
C PHE A 630 7.75 -8.86 -23.71
N ALA A 631 8.29 -7.66 -23.46
CA ALA A 631 8.44 -6.59 -24.42
C ALA A 631 9.80 -5.87 -24.25
N SER A 632 10.90 -6.64 -24.22
CA SER A 632 12.27 -6.14 -23.94
C SER A 632 12.81 -5.19 -25.02
N ALA A 633 12.32 -5.33 -26.27
CA ALA A 633 12.64 -4.44 -27.39
C ALA A 633 11.51 -3.39 -27.64
N GLY A 634 10.76 -3.05 -26.60
CA GLY A 634 9.63 -2.12 -26.65
C GLY A 634 8.34 -2.76 -27.16
N LYS A 635 7.23 -2.36 -26.59
CA LYS A 635 5.89 -2.79 -27.05
C LYS A 635 5.65 -2.26 -28.48
N ARG A 636 5.23 -3.13 -29.38
CA ARG A 636 4.98 -2.78 -30.79
C ARG A 636 3.51 -2.52 -31.12
N ILE A 637 2.59 -3.06 -30.32
CA ILE A 637 1.14 -3.01 -30.55
C ILE A 637 0.54 -1.86 -29.73
N ARG A 638 -0.45 -1.18 -30.31
CA ARG A 638 -1.20 -0.10 -29.65
C ARG A 638 -1.84 -0.57 -28.34
N LYS A 639 -1.92 0.35 -27.39
CA LYS A 639 -2.70 0.18 -26.16
C LYS A 639 -4.17 -0.07 -26.51
N LYS A 640 -4.79 -1.09 -25.93
CA LYS A 640 -6.23 -1.34 -26.00
C LYS A 640 -6.98 -0.14 -25.42
N ASP A 641 -8.00 0.31 -26.11
CA ASP A 641 -8.88 1.38 -25.62
C ASP A 641 -10.10 0.76 -24.92
N LEU A 642 -9.94 0.47 -23.62
CA LEU A 642 -10.99 -0.14 -22.82
C LEU A 642 -12.22 0.75 -22.70
N GLY A 643 -12.01 2.07 -22.58
CA GLY A 643 -13.09 3.02 -22.47
C GLY A 643 -13.92 3.09 -23.76
N ALA A 644 -13.27 3.11 -24.94
CA ALA A 644 -13.97 3.10 -26.22
C ALA A 644 -14.80 1.82 -26.40
N ILE A 645 -14.30 0.67 -25.95
CA ILE A 645 -15.06 -0.59 -26.01
C ILE A 645 -16.30 -0.49 -25.08
N ALA A 646 -16.13 -0.01 -23.85
CA ALA A 646 -17.24 0.12 -22.89
C ALA A 646 -18.33 1.09 -23.39
N MET A 647 -17.96 2.20 -24.05
CA MET A 647 -18.92 3.14 -24.62
C MET A 647 -19.82 2.52 -25.70
N THR A 648 -19.40 1.42 -26.34
CA THR A 648 -20.23 0.77 -27.39
C THR A 648 -21.53 0.18 -26.88
N TYR A 649 -21.66 -0.04 -25.55
CA TYR A 649 -22.92 -0.44 -24.93
C TYR A 649 -24.00 0.66 -24.93
N GLY A 650 -23.60 1.94 -25.01
CA GLY A 650 -24.50 3.08 -25.04
C GLY A 650 -25.12 3.45 -23.69
N TYR A 651 -25.24 2.51 -22.76
CA TYR A 651 -25.84 2.69 -21.43
C TYR A 651 -24.85 2.55 -20.26
N VAL A 652 -23.56 2.50 -20.52
CA VAL A 652 -22.51 2.41 -19.50
C VAL A 652 -21.93 3.80 -19.26
N TYR A 653 -21.88 4.24 -17.99
CA TYR A 653 -21.10 5.42 -17.64
C TYR A 653 -19.62 5.11 -17.72
N VAL A 654 -18.84 5.88 -18.48
CA VAL A 654 -17.40 5.63 -18.65
C VAL A 654 -16.61 6.90 -18.44
N ALA A 655 -15.51 6.83 -17.67
CA ALA A 655 -14.64 7.98 -17.49
C ALA A 655 -13.16 7.59 -17.47
N GLN A 656 -12.32 8.49 -17.98
CA GLN A 656 -10.88 8.38 -17.94
C GLN A 656 -10.31 9.56 -17.15
N VAL A 657 -9.58 9.26 -16.06
CA VAL A 657 -9.19 10.23 -15.03
C VAL A 657 -7.71 10.22 -14.71
N SER A 658 -7.20 11.30 -14.12
CA SER A 658 -5.86 11.38 -13.51
C SER A 658 -5.89 12.37 -12.36
N ILE A 659 -5.70 11.89 -11.13
CA ILE A 659 -5.71 12.73 -9.91
C ILE A 659 -4.65 13.83 -9.96
N GLY A 660 -3.48 13.56 -10.54
CA GLY A 660 -2.41 14.56 -10.68
C GLY A 660 -2.74 15.67 -11.68
N ALA A 661 -3.57 15.38 -12.70
CA ALA A 661 -3.94 16.34 -13.71
C ALA A 661 -5.16 17.18 -13.31
N SER A 662 -6.21 16.56 -12.79
CA SER A 662 -7.42 17.25 -12.34
C SER A 662 -8.09 16.55 -11.16
N GLN A 663 -7.87 17.08 -9.97
CA GLN A 663 -8.53 16.59 -8.76
C GLN A 663 -10.04 16.79 -8.80
N MET A 664 -10.50 17.89 -9.40
CA MET A 664 -11.92 18.22 -9.50
C MET A 664 -12.65 17.30 -10.48
N GLN A 665 -12.03 16.99 -11.61
CA GLN A 665 -12.62 16.08 -12.61
C GLN A 665 -12.80 14.68 -11.97
N LEU A 666 -11.77 14.15 -11.30
CA LEU A 666 -11.88 12.90 -10.56
C LEU A 666 -13.01 12.93 -9.52
N PHE A 667 -13.08 14.00 -8.74
CA PHE A 667 -14.09 14.16 -7.69
C PHE A 667 -15.52 14.14 -8.27
N ASN A 668 -15.75 14.84 -9.38
CA ASN A 668 -17.05 14.87 -10.06
C ASN A 668 -17.37 13.49 -10.68
N VAL A 669 -16.43 12.87 -11.37
CA VAL A 669 -16.58 11.53 -11.98
C VAL A 669 -16.98 10.49 -10.92
N LEU A 670 -16.33 10.47 -9.76
CA LEU A 670 -16.67 9.50 -8.70
C LEU A 670 -18.10 9.70 -8.18
N LYS A 671 -18.57 10.93 -8.08
CA LYS A 671 -19.93 11.26 -7.66
C LYS A 671 -20.96 10.89 -8.74
N GLU A 672 -20.65 11.15 -9.99
CA GLU A 672 -21.50 10.82 -11.13
C GLU A 672 -21.61 9.31 -11.31
N ALA A 673 -20.51 8.58 -11.24
CA ALA A 673 -20.49 7.13 -11.31
C ALA A 673 -21.35 6.48 -10.22
N GLU A 674 -21.23 6.94 -8.97
CA GLU A 674 -22.06 6.43 -7.85
C GLU A 674 -23.55 6.79 -7.98
N ALA A 675 -23.85 7.93 -8.60
CA ALA A 675 -25.23 8.37 -8.79
C ALA A 675 -25.90 7.75 -10.03
N TYR A 676 -25.11 7.20 -10.94
CA TYR A 676 -25.60 6.60 -12.18
C TYR A 676 -26.33 5.28 -11.87
N PRO A 677 -27.57 5.07 -12.35
CA PRO A 677 -28.38 3.89 -12.00
C PRO A 677 -28.08 2.66 -12.89
N GLY A 678 -26.85 2.49 -13.31
CA GLY A 678 -26.36 1.41 -14.16
C GLY A 678 -24.87 1.17 -13.97
N PRO A 679 -24.25 0.35 -14.83
CA PRO A 679 -22.84 0.04 -14.68
C PRO A 679 -21.95 1.24 -15.01
N SER A 680 -20.93 1.46 -14.21
CA SER A 680 -19.96 2.52 -14.37
C SER A 680 -18.54 1.95 -14.49
N LEU A 681 -17.72 2.51 -15.39
CA LEU A 681 -16.31 2.17 -15.58
C LEU A 681 -15.44 3.42 -15.44
N VAL A 682 -14.61 3.47 -14.41
CA VAL A 682 -13.63 4.54 -14.20
C VAL A 682 -12.22 4.00 -14.44
N ILE A 683 -11.50 4.57 -15.40
CA ILE A 683 -10.12 4.20 -15.77
C ILE A 683 -9.18 5.29 -15.26
N ALA A 684 -8.37 4.95 -14.26
CA ALA A 684 -7.56 5.89 -13.51
C ALA A 684 -6.07 5.72 -13.80
N TYR A 685 -5.41 6.72 -14.40
CA TYR A 685 -3.97 6.70 -14.63
C TYR A 685 -3.20 6.69 -13.30
N ALA A 686 -2.41 5.67 -13.08
CA ALA A 686 -1.66 5.46 -11.85
C ALA A 686 -0.15 5.30 -12.13
N PRO A 687 0.66 6.38 -12.05
CA PRO A 687 2.10 6.27 -12.16
C PRO A 687 2.67 5.23 -11.18
N CYS A 688 3.55 4.36 -11.69
CA CYS A 688 4.07 3.21 -10.96
C CYS A 688 5.59 3.26 -10.85
N ILE A 689 6.14 2.66 -9.79
CA ILE A 689 7.60 2.50 -9.61
C ILE A 689 8.25 1.74 -10.78
N ASN A 690 7.50 0.85 -11.45
CA ASN A 690 7.95 0.11 -12.62
C ASN A 690 8.19 1.00 -13.85
N HIS A 691 7.63 2.21 -13.90
CA HIS A 691 7.92 3.16 -14.97
C HIS A 691 9.36 3.67 -14.91
N GLY A 692 9.98 3.65 -13.71
CA GLY A 692 11.31 4.20 -13.50
C GLY A 692 11.36 5.71 -13.70
N ILE A 693 10.48 6.43 -13.01
CA ILE A 693 10.30 7.87 -13.13
C ILE A 693 11.57 8.62 -12.71
N LYS A 694 12.04 9.52 -13.54
CA LYS A 694 13.16 10.42 -13.22
C LYS A 694 12.75 11.36 -12.08
N GLY A 695 13.50 11.33 -10.98
CA GLY A 695 13.15 12.03 -9.74
C GLY A 695 12.34 11.15 -8.76
N GLY A 696 12.05 9.89 -9.13
CA GLY A 696 11.37 8.92 -8.27
C GLY A 696 9.88 9.18 -8.08
N MET A 697 9.29 8.42 -7.18
CA MET A 697 7.84 8.44 -6.90
C MET A 697 7.36 9.70 -6.16
N THR A 698 8.26 10.59 -5.75
CA THR A 698 7.92 11.95 -5.30
C THR A 698 7.14 12.72 -6.37
N ARG A 699 7.40 12.43 -7.64
CA ARG A 699 6.83 13.11 -8.80
C ARG A 699 5.51 12.49 -9.31
N THR A 700 4.95 11.51 -8.62
CA THR A 700 3.75 10.77 -9.08
C THR A 700 2.64 11.69 -9.59
N GLN A 701 2.28 12.71 -8.84
CA GLN A 701 1.20 13.63 -9.21
C GLN A 701 1.61 14.57 -10.35
N THR A 702 2.84 15.04 -10.32
CA THR A 702 3.41 15.85 -11.40
C THR A 702 3.47 15.08 -12.72
N VAL A 703 3.86 13.80 -12.69
CA VAL A 703 3.84 12.91 -13.88
C VAL A 703 2.43 12.75 -14.42
N GLY A 704 1.42 12.54 -13.57
CA GLY A 704 0.02 12.48 -13.97
C GLY A 704 -0.45 13.76 -14.68
N LYS A 705 -0.04 14.94 -14.18
CA LYS A 705 -0.30 16.23 -14.80
C LYS A 705 0.42 16.39 -16.15
N GLU A 706 1.69 16.04 -16.21
CA GLU A 706 2.50 16.12 -17.42
C GLU A 706 1.97 15.18 -18.52
N ALA A 707 1.55 13.96 -18.15
CA ALA A 707 0.97 12.99 -19.09
C ALA A 707 -0.26 13.55 -19.81
N VAL A 708 -1.13 14.25 -19.08
CA VAL A 708 -2.30 14.90 -19.68
C VAL A 708 -1.90 16.12 -20.51
N SER A 709 -1.00 16.95 -19.99
CA SER A 709 -0.61 18.19 -20.67
C SER A 709 0.10 17.96 -22.00
N CYS A 710 0.79 16.83 -22.19
CA CYS A 710 1.49 16.48 -23.43
C CYS A 710 0.70 15.53 -24.35
N GLY A 711 -0.52 15.14 -23.99
CA GLY A 711 -1.37 14.25 -24.79
C GLY A 711 -1.04 12.75 -24.64
N TYR A 712 -0.23 12.37 -23.68
CA TYR A 712 0.02 10.95 -23.41
C TYR A 712 -1.20 10.27 -22.78
N TRP A 713 -1.91 10.98 -21.90
CA TRP A 713 -3.18 10.59 -21.29
C TRP A 713 -4.23 11.67 -21.55
N HIS A 714 -5.52 11.29 -21.60
CA HIS A 714 -6.62 12.23 -21.84
C HIS A 714 -7.66 12.11 -20.74
N LEU A 715 -8.27 13.23 -20.34
CA LEU A 715 -9.39 13.28 -19.41
C LEU A 715 -10.68 13.44 -20.18
N TRP A 716 -11.65 12.58 -19.92
CA TRP A 716 -12.98 12.64 -20.52
C TRP A 716 -13.96 11.78 -19.71
N HIS A 717 -15.25 12.01 -19.90
CA HIS A 717 -16.30 11.13 -19.43
C HIS A 717 -17.39 10.98 -20.47
N TYR A 718 -18.09 9.85 -20.42
CA TYR A 718 -19.26 9.52 -21.21
C TYR A 718 -20.40 9.23 -20.24
N ASN A 719 -21.42 10.10 -20.23
CA ASN A 719 -22.61 9.97 -19.39
C ASN A 719 -23.86 9.77 -20.25
N PRO A 720 -24.40 8.55 -20.33
CA PRO A 720 -25.60 8.26 -21.14
C PRO A 720 -26.81 9.14 -20.81
N GLN A 721 -26.97 9.59 -19.57
CA GLN A 721 -28.09 10.45 -19.17
C GLN A 721 -28.11 11.82 -19.85
N LEU A 722 -27.00 12.25 -20.43
CA LEU A 722 -26.94 13.50 -21.20
C LEU A 722 -27.68 13.36 -22.53
N GLU A 723 -27.70 12.18 -23.15
CA GLU A 723 -28.42 11.89 -24.37
C GLU A 723 -29.93 12.06 -24.18
N GLU A 724 -30.48 11.64 -23.03
CA GLU A 724 -31.88 11.86 -22.67
C GLU A 724 -32.24 13.35 -22.58
N GLN A 725 -31.25 14.22 -22.39
CA GLN A 725 -31.38 15.67 -22.36
C GLN A 725 -31.11 16.32 -23.73
N GLY A 726 -30.92 15.54 -24.82
CA GLY A 726 -30.55 16.04 -26.15
C GLY A 726 -29.15 16.66 -26.18
N LYS A 727 -28.23 16.17 -25.31
CA LYS A 727 -26.84 16.62 -25.24
C LYS A 727 -25.92 15.49 -25.62
N ASN A 728 -24.75 15.85 -26.14
CA ASN A 728 -23.71 14.85 -26.41
C ASN A 728 -23.28 14.16 -25.10
N PRO A 729 -23.41 12.82 -24.98
CA PRO A 729 -22.98 12.09 -23.79
C PRO A 729 -21.47 12.11 -23.56
N PHE A 730 -20.66 12.32 -24.61
CA PHE A 730 -19.21 12.38 -24.51
C PHE A 730 -18.70 13.81 -24.25
N VAL A 731 -18.01 13.98 -23.14
CA VAL A 731 -17.43 15.27 -22.73
C VAL A 731 -15.91 15.15 -22.64
N MET A 732 -15.19 15.99 -23.37
CA MET A 732 -13.73 16.10 -23.28
C MET A 732 -13.35 17.05 -22.15
N ASP A 733 -12.77 16.52 -21.07
CA ASP A 733 -12.41 17.30 -19.85
C ASP A 733 -11.01 17.90 -19.92
N SER A 734 -10.11 17.32 -20.73
CA SER A 734 -8.77 17.85 -20.90
C SER A 734 -8.72 18.92 -22.01
N LYS A 735 -7.83 19.90 -21.79
CA LYS A 735 -7.48 20.91 -22.80
C LYS A 735 -6.70 20.28 -23.95
N GLU A 736 -6.54 21.03 -25.04
CA GLU A 736 -5.68 20.65 -26.14
C GLU A 736 -4.23 20.41 -25.64
N PRO A 737 -3.62 19.27 -25.98
CA PRO A 737 -2.28 18.94 -25.52
C PRO A 737 -1.18 19.76 -26.18
N ASP A 738 -0.12 20.02 -25.45
CA ASP A 738 1.15 20.53 -25.99
C ASP A 738 2.02 19.37 -26.50
N TRP A 739 1.81 18.97 -27.74
CA TRP A 739 2.48 17.85 -28.39
C TRP A 739 4.01 18.01 -28.45
N SER A 740 4.55 19.24 -28.39
CA SER A 740 5.99 19.48 -28.36
C SER A 740 6.68 18.85 -27.16
N LYS A 741 5.94 18.60 -26.07
CA LYS A 741 6.43 17.99 -24.82
C LYS A 741 6.29 16.47 -24.76
N PHE A 742 5.67 15.85 -25.77
CA PHE A 742 5.39 14.41 -25.74
C PHE A 742 6.67 13.57 -25.63
N ARG A 743 7.65 13.86 -26.49
CA ARG A 743 8.94 13.16 -26.48
C ARG A 743 9.72 13.38 -25.18
N ASP A 744 9.70 14.59 -24.64
CA ASP A 744 10.35 14.92 -23.38
C ASP A 744 9.71 14.15 -22.21
N PHE A 745 8.39 13.96 -22.24
CA PHE A 745 7.69 13.15 -21.26
C PHE A 745 8.18 11.70 -21.29
N LEU A 746 8.25 11.05 -22.46
CA LEU A 746 8.77 9.69 -22.58
C LEU A 746 10.20 9.56 -22.00
N MET A 747 11.05 10.57 -22.21
CA MET A 747 12.45 10.57 -21.74
C MET A 747 12.59 10.77 -20.23
N LYS A 748 11.50 10.97 -19.50
CA LYS A 748 11.49 11.00 -18.02
C LYS A 748 11.30 9.62 -17.39
N GLU A 749 11.05 8.58 -18.17
CA GLU A 749 10.79 7.24 -17.66
C GLU A 749 11.82 6.23 -18.19
N VAL A 750 12.33 5.38 -17.29
CA VAL A 750 13.35 4.36 -17.64
C VAL A 750 12.81 3.36 -18.65
N ARG A 751 11.50 3.04 -18.62
CA ARG A 751 10.88 2.12 -19.59
C ARG A 751 11.00 2.58 -21.06
N TYR A 752 11.26 3.87 -21.31
CA TYR A 752 11.54 4.41 -22.65
C TYR A 752 13.03 4.69 -22.84
N THR A 753 13.71 5.28 -21.85
CA THR A 753 15.14 5.59 -21.98
C THR A 753 16.01 4.33 -22.08
N SER A 754 15.60 3.20 -21.52
CA SER A 754 16.28 1.91 -21.68
C SER A 754 16.17 1.38 -23.10
N LEU A 755 15.02 1.56 -23.75
CA LEU A 755 14.84 1.20 -25.18
C LEU A 755 15.81 2.00 -26.05
N LYS A 756 15.85 3.32 -25.85
CA LYS A 756 16.75 4.20 -26.62
C LYS A 756 18.23 3.82 -26.48
N LYS A 757 18.63 3.31 -25.30
CA LYS A 757 19.99 2.85 -25.06
C LYS A 757 20.31 1.49 -25.69
N SER A 758 19.36 0.56 -25.65
CA SER A 758 19.59 -0.83 -26.07
C SER A 758 19.27 -1.07 -27.56
N PHE A 759 18.29 -0.34 -28.09
CA PHE A 759 17.77 -0.47 -29.46
C PHE A 759 17.47 0.92 -30.04
N PRO A 760 18.50 1.75 -30.35
CA PRO A 760 18.28 3.16 -30.71
C PRO A 760 17.50 3.36 -32.01
N ALA A 761 17.64 2.51 -33.01
CA ALA A 761 16.91 2.62 -34.28
C ALA A 761 15.41 2.30 -34.09
N GLU A 762 15.13 1.17 -33.44
CA GLU A 762 13.77 0.75 -33.11
C GLU A 762 13.08 1.73 -32.14
N ALA A 763 13.86 2.36 -31.26
CA ALA A 763 13.35 3.33 -30.32
C ALA A 763 12.76 4.56 -31.05
N GLU A 764 13.45 5.11 -32.03
CA GLU A 764 12.96 6.28 -32.77
C GLU A 764 11.68 5.95 -33.57
N GLU A 765 11.63 4.78 -34.19
CA GLU A 765 10.42 4.29 -34.87
C GLU A 765 9.24 4.15 -33.92
N LEU A 766 9.47 3.46 -32.78
CA LEU A 766 8.42 3.19 -31.80
C LEU A 766 7.96 4.46 -31.06
N PHE A 767 8.85 5.41 -30.81
CA PHE A 767 8.47 6.68 -30.20
C PHE A 767 7.67 7.56 -31.18
N ALA A 768 7.98 7.52 -32.50
CA ALA A 768 7.17 8.16 -33.51
C ALA A 768 5.76 7.52 -33.57
N ALA A 769 5.70 6.20 -33.59
CA ALA A 769 4.43 5.47 -33.53
C ALA A 769 3.63 5.74 -32.24
N ALA A 770 4.29 5.88 -31.08
CA ALA A 770 3.63 6.23 -29.83
C ALA A 770 2.96 7.60 -29.87
N GLU A 771 3.68 8.60 -30.41
CA GLU A 771 3.16 9.96 -30.59
C GLU A 771 2.01 10.01 -31.57
N GLU A 772 2.13 9.33 -32.74
CA GLU A 772 1.07 9.21 -33.72
C GLU A 772 -0.17 8.54 -33.13
N ASN A 773 0.00 7.47 -32.35
CA ASN A 773 -1.10 6.78 -31.69
C ASN A 773 -1.80 7.66 -30.64
N ALA A 774 -1.06 8.47 -29.91
CA ALA A 774 -1.63 9.41 -28.94
C ALA A 774 -2.45 10.49 -29.65
N LYS A 775 -1.94 11.06 -30.77
CA LYS A 775 -2.64 12.02 -31.61
C LYS A 775 -3.89 11.40 -32.23
N TRP A 776 -3.78 10.17 -32.74
CA TRP A 776 -4.93 9.45 -33.34
C TRP A 776 -6.04 9.26 -32.29
N ARG A 777 -5.70 8.86 -31.06
CA ARG A 777 -6.65 8.67 -29.96
C ARG A 777 -7.31 9.99 -29.57
N TYR A 778 -6.54 11.05 -29.38
CA TYR A 778 -7.05 12.39 -29.14
C TYR A 778 -8.03 12.84 -30.21
N ASN A 779 -7.68 12.69 -31.49
CA ASN A 779 -8.55 13.06 -32.63
C ASN A 779 -9.82 12.19 -32.67
N SER A 780 -9.77 10.94 -32.23
CA SER A 780 -10.93 10.07 -32.09
C SER A 780 -11.89 10.58 -31.03
N TYR A 781 -11.38 10.94 -29.85
CA TYR A 781 -12.17 11.56 -28.79
C TYR A 781 -12.73 12.93 -29.17
N GLN A 782 -11.97 13.75 -29.93
CA GLN A 782 -12.45 15.02 -30.45
C GLN A 782 -13.60 14.85 -31.46
N ARG A 783 -13.60 13.78 -32.26
CA ARG A 783 -14.75 13.46 -33.13
C ARG A 783 -15.99 13.10 -32.33
N LEU A 784 -15.84 12.26 -31.26
CA LEU A 784 -16.95 11.93 -30.38
C LEU A 784 -17.52 13.18 -29.69
N ALA A 785 -16.65 14.07 -29.20
CA ALA A 785 -17.08 15.31 -28.56
C ALA A 785 -17.82 16.30 -29.45
N LYS A 786 -17.73 16.12 -30.78
CA LYS A 786 -18.38 16.97 -31.81
C LYS A 786 -19.60 16.31 -32.46
N MET A 787 -19.96 15.10 -32.06
CA MET A 787 -21.17 14.45 -32.57
C MET A 787 -22.42 15.18 -32.07
N GLU A 788 -23.39 15.34 -32.92
CA GLU A 788 -24.74 15.85 -32.60
C GLU A 788 -25.64 14.67 -32.18
N TYR A 789 -26.43 14.85 -31.16
CA TYR A 789 -27.33 13.84 -30.57
C TYR A 789 -28.76 14.37 -30.50
#